data_b6cf17967eae056e4827b1c5d18f3fff
#
_entry.id   b6cf17967eae056e4827b1c5d18f3fff
#
_cell.length_a   1.000
_cell.length_b   1.000
_cell.length_c   1.000
_cell.angle_alpha   90.00
_cell.angle_beta   90.00
_cell.angle_gamma   90.00
#
_symmetry.space_group_name_H-M   'P 1'
#
loop_
_entity.id
_entity.type
_entity.pdbx_description
1 polymer ?
#
loop_
_entity_poly.entity_id
_entity_poly.type
_entity_poly.pdbx_seq_one_letter_code
_entity_poly.pdbx_strand_id
1 'polypeptide(L)'
;MGKTLLTNVRGEGEGQRDAGGWSIPVELSVAKLIGNGELLQQLLSGFNAKALLRYENDLLFAERARVATNVANGTLDLELRPSTGDFSVDIDANAPGFAVRGVGVADIVASINLGPASSGLSVDGQVNARLRRFDIGFLQELAGGLPELQTGLALGPDGLLRFTDLVVKAPEISFRGSGKQTGAATFAFQGSGRQDTYGRFDLKLDGALDRPRVALLLDSPLPALGLSAVSLQLTPATAGFAYIASGGSTLGPFSSNGMIVTATGQDTAVRVDRLLVSDTLATGTIRPTAQGLAGRLAISGGGVNGDVVFRPGSDRQLIRANLKAENARFDGNPPIFIRTGVLDADIVLIDGKSNIDATLRAQGISRGELMVGRIAANAKLVNGSGSATFTVAGTRGSTFEFQAKADITPDRYQLTGSGQFEGRVLRLTQKLDLRRSGDGWTMAPTTISYGRGSARMSGRWATGNSNLVMALTKMPLSLVDIAYPDLGLGGTVNGTVKLTQSRSQVPVGEAKLTVKGLTRSGLILTSAPVDLGLNIAISQRNAAARGIIKSPEGKTIGRFQGRVTGLGGGRWQDELMRKPLFAQARFSGGAESLWRLTGVETFDLPGPVSASADVSGSLANPQIEGLVRTSNARLESPLTGTVVSNIKTVGRFDGSRLVLPKLTGVTSGGGTVSGSGSFNFAVEPDEGIGIVMDINAQQAALIARDDFAATVTGPIKIRSSADGGLISGDVTLNRSFFRFGQASATASLPDIKTREINRRADERPVQVRSRPWRFDLTADAPNRLRVEGLGLDSEWGANLKITGPVDNFIMVGDANLIRGNYTFAGRRFRLERGRIRFVGNQPVNPILDIEAEANLTGLNATINVTGTGNQPEIAFTSIPALPQDELLSRVLFGASIADLSAPEAVQLAAAVASLNSGGGLDPINQLRKAVGLDRLRILPSDTDTGSGTSIAAGKYITRRVYVELITDGKGYSATQLEFQITRWLSILSTISTLGRQSANVRISKDY
;
A
#
# COMPACT_ATOMS: atom_id res chain seq x y z
N MET A 1 -25.16 62.28 19.12
CA MET A 1 -26.30 61.33 19.07
C MET A 1 -27.05 61.60 17.77
N GLY A 2 -26.85 60.78 16.76
CA GLY A 2 -27.45 60.97 15.45
C GLY A 2 -28.93 60.66 15.41
N LYS A 3 -29.74 61.54 14.95
CA LYS A 3 -31.08 61.38 14.37
C LYS A 3 -32.08 60.48 15.15
N THR A 4 -32.06 60.46 16.49
CA THR A 4 -33.11 59.82 17.29
C THR A 4 -34.16 60.86 17.65
N LEU A 5 -35.40 60.62 17.25
CA LEU A 5 -36.51 61.50 17.54
C LEU A 5 -37.49 60.80 18.53
N LEU A 6 -37.73 61.44 19.67
CA LEU A 6 -38.77 61.02 20.60
C LEU A 6 -40.11 61.76 20.25
N THR A 7 -41.18 60.98 20.13
CA THR A 7 -42.50 61.59 19.83
C THR A 7 -43.46 61.39 20.98
N ASN A 8 -44.29 62.41 21.23
CA ASN A 8 -45.28 62.48 22.32
C ASN A 8 -44.63 62.19 23.70
N VAL A 9 -43.59 62.96 24.02
CA VAL A 9 -42.98 62.91 25.35
C VAL A 9 -43.87 63.73 26.31
N ARG A 10 -44.25 63.06 27.38
CA ARG A 10 -44.97 63.73 28.50
C ARG A 10 -44.23 63.43 29.81
N GLY A 11 -43.87 64.46 30.53
CA GLY A 11 -43.26 64.33 31.85
C GLY A 11 -44.04 65.15 32.87
N GLU A 12 -44.34 64.56 34.01
CA GLU A 12 -45.03 65.20 35.15
C GLU A 12 -44.26 64.87 36.40
N GLY A 13 -44.03 65.92 37.26
CA GLY A 13 -43.38 65.74 38.54
C GLY A 13 -43.54 66.97 39.40
N GLU A 14 -43.74 66.79 40.74
CA GLU A 14 -43.86 67.87 41.75
C GLU A 14 -42.78 67.70 42.81
N GLY A 15 -41.82 68.62 42.86
CA GLY A 15 -40.63 68.53 43.68
C GLY A 15 -40.88 69.06 45.08
N GLN A 16 -40.42 68.31 46.09
CA GLN A 16 -40.41 68.69 47.48
C GLN A 16 -38.96 68.86 47.98
N ARG A 17 -38.71 69.93 48.82
CA ARG A 17 -37.39 70.16 49.39
C ARG A 17 -37.40 69.73 50.82
N ASP A 18 -36.50 68.88 51.23
CA ASP A 18 -36.29 68.47 52.65
C ASP A 18 -34.92 68.98 53.16
N ALA A 19 -34.53 68.64 54.37
CA ALA A 19 -33.28 69.10 55.03
C ALA A 19 -32.00 68.54 54.31
N GLY A 20 -32.11 67.57 53.45
CA GLY A 20 -30.97 66.97 52.79
C GLY A 20 -30.89 67.29 51.29
N GLY A 21 -31.97 67.83 50.70
CA GLY A 21 -31.93 68.06 49.16
C GLY A 21 -33.34 68.20 48.60
N TRP A 22 -33.42 67.92 47.27
CA TRP A 22 -34.67 67.87 46.50
C TRP A 22 -35.13 66.45 46.27
N SER A 23 -36.42 66.16 46.46
CA SER A 23 -37.08 64.87 46.11
C SER A 23 -38.21 65.16 45.13
N ILE A 24 -38.10 64.61 43.91
CA ILE A 24 -39.01 64.86 42.80
C ILE A 24 -39.54 63.51 42.30
N PRO A 25 -40.79 63.12 42.62
CA PRO A 25 -41.44 62.02 41.97
C PRO A 25 -41.70 62.40 40.47
N VAL A 26 -41.22 61.63 39.56
CA VAL A 26 -41.31 61.88 38.10
C VAL A 26 -41.98 60.69 37.41
N GLU A 27 -42.97 61.00 36.61
CA GLU A 27 -43.52 60.07 35.68
C GLU A 27 -43.23 60.53 34.23
N LEU A 28 -42.45 59.74 33.48
CA LEU A 28 -42.06 60.04 32.09
C LEU A 28 -42.69 59.04 31.17
N SER A 29 -43.42 59.49 30.11
CA SER A 29 -43.94 58.65 29.08
C SER A 29 -43.46 59.13 27.68
N VAL A 30 -43.12 58.14 26.83
CA VAL A 30 -42.71 58.35 25.44
C VAL A 30 -43.44 57.37 24.55
N ALA A 31 -44.30 57.87 23.66
CA ALA A 31 -45.16 57.03 22.88
C ALA A 31 -44.36 56.29 21.79
N LYS A 32 -43.37 56.91 21.16
CA LYS A 32 -42.58 56.26 20.13
C LYS A 32 -41.23 56.89 19.97
N LEU A 33 -40.23 56.06 19.77
CA LEU A 33 -38.85 56.45 19.41
C LEU A 33 -38.64 56.22 17.94
N ILE A 34 -38.22 57.23 17.19
CA ILE A 34 -37.88 57.14 15.79
C ILE A 34 -36.38 57.39 15.67
N GLY A 35 -35.61 56.36 15.22
CA GLY A 35 -34.16 56.46 15.14
C GLY A 35 -33.51 55.14 14.68
N ASN A 36 -32.20 55.03 14.83
CA ASN A 36 -31.37 53.97 14.34
C ASN A 36 -31.72 52.57 14.93
N GLY A 37 -32.36 51.73 14.10
CA GLY A 37 -32.53 50.29 14.37
C GLY A 37 -33.96 49.88 14.76
N GLU A 38 -34.49 48.94 14.02
CA GLU A 38 -35.85 48.38 14.18
C GLU A 38 -36.03 47.70 15.55
N LEU A 39 -34.94 47.08 16.07
CA LEU A 39 -34.90 46.42 17.38
C LEU A 39 -35.07 47.41 18.54
N LEU A 40 -34.36 48.55 18.51
CA LEU A 40 -34.46 49.59 19.56
C LEU A 40 -35.81 50.28 19.50
N GLN A 41 -36.39 50.53 18.34
CA GLN A 41 -37.74 51.07 18.18
C GLN A 41 -38.81 50.14 18.78
N GLN A 42 -38.64 48.85 18.60
CA GLN A 42 -39.57 47.87 19.15
C GLN A 42 -39.42 47.74 20.65
N LEU A 43 -38.19 47.71 21.22
CA LEU A 43 -37.92 47.62 22.65
C LEU A 43 -38.40 48.86 23.40
N LEU A 44 -38.26 50.06 22.85
CA LEU A 44 -38.59 51.32 23.54
C LEU A 44 -39.93 51.89 23.15
N SER A 45 -40.76 51.17 22.39
CA SER A 45 -42.11 51.57 22.08
C SER A 45 -43.02 51.58 23.32
N GLY A 46 -43.74 52.68 23.57
CA GLY A 46 -44.61 52.82 24.72
C GLY A 46 -43.84 52.96 26.08
N PHE A 47 -42.65 53.54 26.03
CA PHE A 47 -41.81 53.72 27.20
C PHE A 47 -42.46 54.56 28.26
N ASN A 48 -42.52 54.04 29.50
CA ASN A 48 -43.00 54.71 30.69
C ASN A 48 -42.01 54.47 31.82
N ALA A 49 -41.58 55.53 32.47
CA ALA A 49 -40.70 55.46 33.63
C ALA A 49 -41.30 56.23 34.84
N LYS A 50 -41.28 55.57 35.97
CA LYS A 50 -41.69 56.16 37.29
C LYS A 50 -40.52 56.14 38.22
N ALA A 51 -40.03 57.30 38.59
CA ALA A 51 -38.85 57.48 39.43
C ALA A 51 -39.06 58.48 40.52
N LEU A 52 -38.39 58.30 41.61
CA LEU A 52 -38.17 59.32 42.61
C LEU A 52 -36.77 59.90 42.45
N LEU A 53 -36.65 61.04 41.78
CA LEU A 53 -35.38 61.73 41.60
C LEU A 53 -35.01 62.44 42.87
N ARG A 54 -33.83 62.22 43.40
CA ARG A 54 -33.23 62.94 44.52
C ARG A 54 -32.04 63.77 44.11
N TYR A 55 -31.91 64.97 44.56
CA TYR A 55 -30.77 65.81 44.27
C TYR A 55 -30.13 66.31 45.58
N GLU A 56 -28.95 65.79 45.90
CA GLU A 56 -28.14 66.06 47.02
C GLU A 56 -26.69 66.23 46.71
N ASN A 57 -25.97 67.26 47.21
CA ASN A 57 -24.52 67.48 47.09
C ASN A 57 -23.99 67.26 45.63
N ASP A 58 -24.63 67.95 44.67
CA ASP A 58 -24.31 67.83 43.24
C ASP A 58 -24.50 66.46 42.63
N LEU A 59 -25.24 65.56 43.21
CA LEU A 59 -25.63 64.26 42.73
C LEU A 59 -27.15 64.22 42.59
N LEU A 60 -27.59 64.03 41.33
CA LEU A 60 -28.98 63.68 41.02
C LEU A 60 -29.03 62.18 40.80
N PHE A 61 -29.87 61.50 41.61
CA PHE A 61 -29.96 60.04 41.51
C PHE A 61 -31.43 59.57 41.67
N ALA A 62 -31.67 58.41 41.09
CA ALA A 62 -32.92 57.67 41.30
C ALA A 62 -32.55 56.18 41.49
N GLU A 63 -33.01 55.61 42.57
CA GLU A 63 -32.85 54.20 42.89
C GLU A 63 -34.09 53.43 42.47
N ARG A 64 -33.93 52.33 41.77
CA ARG A 64 -34.95 51.36 41.36
C ARG A 64 -36.19 52.04 40.73
N ALA A 65 -35.96 53.02 39.87
CA ALA A 65 -36.97 53.61 39.01
C ALA A 65 -37.62 52.51 38.20
N ARG A 66 -38.96 52.41 38.21
CA ARG A 66 -39.64 51.38 37.37
C ARG A 66 -39.76 51.87 35.97
N VAL A 67 -39.30 51.03 35.04
CA VAL A 67 -39.45 51.27 33.61
C VAL A 67 -40.30 50.17 33.00
N ALA A 68 -41.12 50.57 32.02
CA ALA A 68 -41.96 49.63 31.26
C ALA A 68 -42.09 50.11 29.80
N THR A 69 -42.14 49.18 28.90
CA THR A 69 -42.44 49.39 27.49
C THR A 69 -43.55 48.46 27.05
N ASN A 70 -43.98 48.51 25.77
CA ASN A 70 -44.97 47.57 25.26
C ASN A 70 -44.52 46.09 25.33
N VAL A 71 -43.21 45.84 25.41
CA VAL A 71 -42.58 44.48 25.29
C VAL A 71 -41.63 44.14 26.42
N ALA A 72 -41.24 45.11 27.26
CA ALA A 72 -40.31 44.88 28.36
C ALA A 72 -40.69 45.68 29.59
N ASN A 73 -40.27 45.19 30.75
CA ASN A 73 -40.35 45.88 32.05
C ASN A 73 -39.03 45.71 32.81
N GLY A 74 -38.78 46.63 33.75
CA GLY A 74 -37.54 46.56 34.52
C GLY A 74 -37.39 47.66 35.54
N THR A 75 -36.20 47.74 36.06
CA THR A 75 -35.74 48.82 37.01
C THR A 75 -34.57 49.55 36.38
N LEU A 76 -34.43 50.79 36.74
CA LEU A 76 -33.37 51.69 36.33
C LEU A 76 -32.84 52.42 37.56
N ASP A 77 -31.53 52.37 37.77
CA ASP A 77 -30.82 53.20 38.72
C ASP A 77 -30.07 54.28 37.94
N LEU A 78 -30.21 55.55 38.32
CA LEU A 78 -29.61 56.72 37.70
C LEU A 78 -28.73 57.42 38.69
N GLU A 79 -27.51 57.75 38.32
CA GLU A 79 -26.64 58.71 38.98
C GLU A 79 -26.20 59.74 37.94
N LEU A 80 -26.35 61.05 38.26
CA LEU A 80 -25.88 62.13 37.36
C LEU A 80 -25.26 63.23 38.23
N ARG A 81 -24.08 63.68 37.86
CA ARG A 81 -23.46 64.87 38.46
C ARG A 81 -23.61 66.04 37.48
N PRO A 82 -24.54 66.99 37.74
CA PRO A 82 -24.82 68.08 36.83
C PRO A 82 -23.64 69.02 36.58
N SER A 83 -22.72 69.20 37.55
CA SER A 83 -21.55 70.07 37.40
C SER A 83 -20.50 69.51 36.40
N THR A 84 -20.30 68.18 36.32
CA THR A 84 -19.33 67.56 35.47
C THR A 84 -19.96 66.94 34.22
N GLY A 85 -21.26 66.68 34.25
CA GLY A 85 -21.97 65.94 33.22
C GLY A 85 -21.73 64.40 33.25
N ASP A 86 -21.03 63.93 34.27
CA ASP A 86 -20.84 62.47 34.47
C ASP A 86 -22.15 61.83 34.87
N PHE A 87 -22.46 60.67 34.26
CA PHE A 87 -23.66 59.93 34.60
C PHE A 87 -23.42 58.41 34.55
N SER A 88 -24.15 57.65 35.33
CA SER A 88 -24.30 56.20 35.24
C SER A 88 -25.78 55.85 35.27
N VAL A 89 -26.17 54.96 34.37
CA VAL A 89 -27.50 54.42 34.34
C VAL A 89 -27.42 52.90 34.29
N ASP A 90 -27.82 52.24 35.36
CA ASP A 90 -27.93 50.80 35.46
C ASP A 90 -29.36 50.36 35.18
N ILE A 91 -29.57 49.49 34.21
CA ILE A 91 -30.87 49.01 33.77
C ILE A 91 -30.95 47.51 33.91
N ASP A 92 -31.87 47.01 34.72
CA ASP A 92 -32.28 45.61 34.71
C ASP A 92 -33.61 45.46 34.03
N ALA A 93 -33.65 44.80 32.87
CA ALA A 93 -34.82 44.66 32.01
C ALA A 93 -35.20 43.21 31.78
N ASN A 94 -36.49 42.95 31.72
CA ASN A 94 -37.08 41.68 31.41
C ASN A 94 -38.10 41.85 30.26
N ALA A 95 -37.91 41.18 29.13
CA ALA A 95 -38.78 41.18 27.97
C ALA A 95 -39.32 39.76 27.68
N PRO A 96 -40.43 39.37 28.35
CA PRO A 96 -40.99 38.02 28.12
C PRO A 96 -41.70 37.95 26.79
N GLY A 97 -41.48 36.89 26.05
CA GLY A 97 -42.12 36.63 24.76
C GLY A 97 -41.74 37.62 23.66
N PHE A 98 -40.52 38.18 23.68
CA PHE A 98 -40.03 39.11 22.67
C PHE A 98 -39.87 38.43 21.33
N ALA A 99 -40.50 38.97 20.26
CA ALA A 99 -40.38 38.44 18.90
C ALA A 99 -39.13 38.96 18.23
N VAL A 100 -38.17 38.03 17.92
CA VAL A 100 -36.96 38.32 17.13
C VAL A 100 -37.20 37.86 15.69
N ARG A 101 -37.32 38.83 14.79
CA ARG A 101 -37.61 38.56 13.39
C ARG A 101 -36.58 37.61 12.76
N GLY A 102 -37.08 36.53 12.13
CA GLY A 102 -36.21 35.50 11.49
C GLY A 102 -35.55 34.50 12.43
N VAL A 103 -35.81 34.60 13.75
CA VAL A 103 -35.30 33.69 14.75
C VAL A 103 -36.42 32.98 15.48
N GLY A 104 -37.38 33.76 16.07
CA GLY A 104 -38.45 33.18 16.84
C GLY A 104 -38.93 34.09 17.98
N VAL A 105 -39.41 33.52 19.10
CA VAL A 105 -39.85 34.21 20.28
C VAL A 105 -38.98 33.82 21.45
N ALA A 106 -38.47 34.81 22.20
CA ALA A 106 -37.57 34.59 23.33
C ALA A 106 -37.99 35.35 24.59
N ASP A 107 -37.66 34.81 25.75
CA ASP A 107 -37.62 35.57 27.02
C ASP A 107 -36.22 36.14 27.15
N ILE A 108 -36.12 37.43 27.29
CA ILE A 108 -34.85 38.13 27.36
C ILE A 108 -34.73 38.82 28.71
N VAL A 109 -33.62 38.58 29.42
CA VAL A 109 -33.22 39.27 30.63
C VAL A 109 -31.91 40.00 30.34
N ALA A 110 -31.85 41.30 30.55
CA ALA A 110 -30.69 42.13 30.30
C ALA A 110 -30.36 43.01 31.47
N SER A 111 -29.08 43.09 31.78
CA SER A 111 -28.50 44.01 32.76
C SER A 111 -27.54 44.93 32.02
N ILE A 112 -27.82 46.20 31.89
CA ILE A 112 -27.14 47.15 31.01
C ILE A 112 -26.69 48.37 31.83
N ASN A 113 -25.41 48.70 31.76
CA ASN A 113 -24.85 49.93 32.26
C ASN A 113 -24.60 50.93 31.12
N LEU A 114 -25.04 52.17 31.31
CA LEU A 114 -24.81 53.30 30.43
C LEU A 114 -24.02 54.35 31.15
N GLY A 115 -22.95 54.87 30.53
CA GLY A 115 -22.11 55.90 31.07
C GLY A 115 -21.49 56.81 30.04
N PRO A 116 -20.77 57.85 30.42
CA PRO A 116 -20.04 58.73 29.53
C PRO A 116 -18.79 58.00 29.03
N ALA A 117 -18.46 58.17 27.74
CA ALA A 117 -17.21 57.71 27.15
C ALA A 117 -16.51 58.87 26.49
N SER A 118 -15.21 58.79 26.24
CA SER A 118 -14.39 59.79 25.58
C SER A 118 -14.90 60.21 24.19
N SER A 119 -15.71 59.38 23.56
CA SER A 119 -16.29 59.65 22.24
C SER A 119 -17.82 59.54 22.18
N GLY A 120 -18.53 59.71 23.36
CA GLY A 120 -20.00 59.64 23.39
C GLY A 120 -20.53 58.82 24.53
N LEU A 121 -21.42 57.87 24.28
CA LEU A 121 -22.07 57.00 25.23
C LEU A 121 -21.38 55.61 25.29
N SER A 122 -20.98 55.17 26.49
CA SER A 122 -20.64 53.77 26.70
C SER A 122 -21.89 52.97 27.06
N VAL A 123 -21.99 51.80 26.53
CA VAL A 123 -23.01 50.79 26.86
C VAL A 123 -22.27 49.48 27.08
N ASP A 124 -22.39 48.96 28.31
CA ASP A 124 -21.87 47.66 28.67
C ASP A 124 -22.95 46.88 29.38
N GLY A 125 -23.07 45.58 29.16
CA GLY A 125 -24.09 44.79 29.82
C GLY A 125 -24.02 43.31 29.54
N GLN A 126 -24.93 42.58 30.13
CA GLN A 126 -25.13 41.17 29.89
C GLN A 126 -26.57 40.88 29.47
N VAL A 127 -26.74 40.00 28.48
CA VAL A 127 -28.03 39.60 27.98
C VAL A 127 -28.12 38.05 28.03
N ASN A 128 -29.19 37.58 28.66
CA ASN A 128 -29.58 36.20 28.72
C ASN A 128 -30.91 36.04 27.98
N ALA A 129 -30.98 35.19 26.97
CA ALA A 129 -32.20 34.91 26.23
C ALA A 129 -32.48 33.41 26.18
N ARG A 130 -33.78 33.06 26.39
CA ARG A 130 -34.27 31.69 26.28
C ARG A 130 -35.35 31.66 25.21
N LEU A 131 -35.19 30.90 24.15
CA LEU A 131 -36.21 30.78 23.13
C LEU A 131 -37.42 29.99 23.65
N ARG A 132 -38.64 30.52 23.40
CA ARG A 132 -39.93 29.81 23.54
C ARG A 132 -40.42 29.15 22.28
N ARG A 133 -40.04 29.73 21.17
CA ARG A 133 -40.34 29.24 19.81
C ARG A 133 -39.18 29.55 18.88
N PHE A 134 -38.86 28.60 18.08
CA PHE A 134 -37.83 28.72 17.03
C PHE A 134 -38.55 28.62 15.67
N ASP A 135 -38.52 29.69 14.86
CA ASP A 135 -39.25 29.77 13.60
C ASP A 135 -38.59 28.99 12.45
N ILE A 136 -37.35 28.51 12.66
CA ILE A 136 -36.56 27.69 11.71
C ILE A 136 -36.56 26.24 12.25
N GLY A 137 -37.59 25.44 11.88
CA GLY A 137 -37.80 24.08 12.38
C GLY A 137 -36.56 23.16 12.21
N PHE A 138 -35.87 23.26 11.07
CA PHE A 138 -34.62 22.50 10.84
C PHE A 138 -33.51 22.79 11.89
N LEU A 139 -33.34 24.07 12.29
CA LEU A 139 -32.37 24.42 13.32
C LEU A 139 -32.80 23.94 14.70
N GLN A 140 -34.11 23.88 14.98
CA GLN A 140 -34.65 23.33 16.22
C GLN A 140 -34.35 21.83 16.34
N GLU A 141 -34.53 21.07 15.25
CA GLU A 141 -34.18 19.66 15.19
C GLU A 141 -32.66 19.44 15.36
N LEU A 142 -31.83 20.27 14.71
CA LEU A 142 -30.38 20.21 14.83
C LEU A 142 -29.89 20.53 16.26
N ALA A 143 -30.58 21.42 16.95
CA ALA A 143 -30.32 21.80 18.34
C ALA A 143 -30.82 20.76 19.35
N GLY A 144 -31.68 19.84 18.94
CA GLY A 144 -32.33 18.88 19.83
C GLY A 144 -33.33 19.53 20.76
N GLY A 145 -33.76 20.80 20.52
CA GLY A 145 -34.66 21.57 21.35
C GLY A 145 -34.46 23.08 21.24
N LEU A 146 -35.01 23.81 22.22
CA LEU A 146 -34.96 25.27 22.25
C LEU A 146 -33.64 25.76 22.86
N PRO A 147 -32.85 26.64 22.20
CA PRO A 147 -31.59 27.13 22.68
C PRO A 147 -31.73 28.23 23.76
N GLU A 148 -30.74 28.27 24.65
CA GLU A 148 -30.46 29.38 25.56
C GLU A 148 -29.23 30.14 25.07
N LEU A 149 -29.27 31.46 25.17
CA LEU A 149 -28.22 32.36 24.72
C LEU A 149 -27.77 33.26 25.88
N GLN A 150 -26.46 33.41 26.01
CA GLN A 150 -25.83 34.34 26.96
C GLN A 150 -24.77 35.15 26.23
N THR A 151 -24.73 36.45 26.40
CA THR A 151 -23.70 37.31 25.77
C THR A 151 -23.47 38.58 26.55
N GLY A 152 -22.22 39.06 26.53
CA GLY A 152 -21.92 40.43 26.85
C GLY A 152 -22.35 41.38 25.76
N LEU A 153 -22.85 42.55 26.07
CA LEU A 153 -23.27 43.59 25.14
C LEU A 153 -22.42 44.84 25.39
N ALA A 154 -21.84 45.40 24.35
CA ALA A 154 -21.08 46.64 24.40
C ALA A 154 -21.39 47.52 23.18
N LEU A 155 -21.32 48.84 23.35
CA LEU A 155 -21.39 49.80 22.25
C LEU A 155 -19.98 50.11 21.75
N GLY A 156 -19.71 49.85 20.48
CA GLY A 156 -18.43 50.18 19.87
C GLY A 156 -18.26 51.71 19.64
N PRO A 157 -17.06 52.17 19.36
CA PRO A 157 -16.77 53.55 19.02
C PRO A 157 -17.44 54.05 17.74
N ASP A 158 -17.88 53.11 16.92
CA ASP A 158 -18.65 53.29 15.67
C ASP A 158 -20.17 53.40 15.93
N GLY A 159 -20.60 53.32 17.16
CA GLY A 159 -22.02 53.36 17.56
C GLY A 159 -22.79 52.09 17.28
N LEU A 160 -22.10 50.97 16.98
CA LEU A 160 -22.67 49.68 16.66
C LEU A 160 -22.51 48.71 17.87
N LEU A 161 -23.51 47.88 18.09
CA LEU A 161 -23.50 46.87 19.13
C LEU A 161 -22.47 45.76 18.87
N ARG A 162 -21.76 45.39 19.92
CA ARG A 162 -20.83 44.27 19.98
C ARG A 162 -21.33 43.24 20.99
N PHE A 163 -21.21 41.96 20.58
CA PHE A 163 -21.60 40.82 21.39
C PHE A 163 -20.32 40.08 21.77
N THR A 164 -19.97 40.10 23.05
CA THR A 164 -18.78 39.43 23.56
C THR A 164 -19.17 38.17 24.31
N ASP A 165 -18.29 37.18 24.38
CA ASP A 165 -18.50 35.95 25.14
C ASP A 165 -19.86 35.29 24.85
N LEU A 166 -20.27 35.33 23.56
CA LEU A 166 -21.51 34.72 23.11
C LEU A 166 -21.48 33.21 23.33
N VAL A 167 -22.38 32.70 24.11
CA VAL A 167 -22.59 31.30 24.41
C VAL A 167 -24.01 30.91 24.00
N VAL A 168 -24.15 29.93 23.12
CA VAL A 168 -25.43 29.31 22.79
C VAL A 168 -25.40 27.86 23.26
N LYS A 169 -26.40 27.44 24.00
CA LYS A 169 -26.57 26.07 24.53
C LYS A 169 -27.96 25.54 24.19
N ALA A 170 -27.96 24.32 23.64
CA ALA A 170 -29.17 23.52 23.45
C ALA A 170 -28.85 22.05 23.77
N PRO A 171 -29.82 21.13 23.83
CA PRO A 171 -29.55 19.74 24.20
C PRO A 171 -28.44 19.05 23.39
N GLU A 172 -28.39 19.26 22.07
CA GLU A 172 -27.43 18.61 21.17
C GLU A 172 -26.39 19.55 20.57
N ILE A 173 -26.45 20.88 20.88
CA ILE A 173 -25.53 21.86 20.31
C ILE A 173 -24.97 22.80 21.37
N SER A 174 -23.69 23.08 21.29
CA SER A 174 -23.05 24.15 22.04
C SER A 174 -22.21 25.01 21.10
N PHE A 175 -22.30 26.33 21.25
CA PHE A 175 -21.53 27.28 20.44
C PHE A 175 -20.96 28.38 21.33
N ARG A 176 -19.75 28.82 21.04
CA ARG A 176 -19.08 29.97 21.68
C ARG A 176 -18.49 30.86 20.62
N GLY A 177 -18.67 32.15 20.76
CA GLY A 177 -18.16 33.08 19.76
C GLY A 177 -18.29 34.53 20.20
N SER A 178 -18.29 35.39 19.20
CA SER A 178 -18.52 36.82 19.33
C SER A 178 -19.27 37.32 18.10
N GLY A 179 -19.80 38.52 18.22
CA GLY A 179 -20.51 39.15 17.12
C GLY A 179 -20.47 40.66 17.18
N LYS A 180 -20.93 41.28 16.13
CA LYS A 180 -21.13 42.72 16.04
C LYS A 180 -22.29 43.06 15.11
N GLN A 181 -22.94 44.15 15.35
CA GLN A 181 -23.83 44.79 14.40
C GLN A 181 -22.99 45.40 13.27
N THR A 182 -23.39 45.26 12.03
CA THR A 182 -22.68 45.79 10.83
C THR A 182 -23.51 46.85 10.09
N GLY A 183 -24.80 46.97 10.45
CA GLY A 183 -25.71 47.95 9.90
C GLY A 183 -27.02 47.97 10.66
N ALA A 184 -28.03 48.65 10.20
CA ALA A 184 -29.28 48.86 10.92
C ALA A 184 -29.99 47.56 11.32
N ALA A 185 -29.91 46.52 10.48
CA ALA A 185 -30.50 45.19 10.71
C ALA A 185 -29.59 44.05 10.31
N THR A 186 -28.28 44.30 10.19
CA THR A 186 -27.29 43.32 9.81
C THR A 186 -26.27 43.06 10.89
N PHE A 187 -25.83 41.84 11.01
CA PHE A 187 -24.93 41.35 12.06
C PHE A 187 -23.85 40.46 11.45
N ALA A 188 -22.72 40.39 12.10
CA ALA A 188 -21.66 39.43 11.85
C ALA A 188 -21.35 38.68 13.14
N PHE A 189 -21.48 37.35 13.11
CA PHE A 189 -21.12 36.43 14.21
C PHE A 189 -20.07 35.44 13.73
N GLN A 190 -19.14 35.11 14.62
CA GLN A 190 -18.15 34.09 14.41
C GLN A 190 -17.85 33.33 15.70
N GLY A 191 -17.50 32.06 15.55
CA GLY A 191 -17.14 31.23 16.70
C GLY A 191 -17.04 29.77 16.33
N SER A 192 -16.84 28.95 17.37
CA SER A 192 -16.73 27.51 17.25
C SER A 192 -17.72 26.80 18.14
N GLY A 193 -18.11 25.61 17.75
CA GLY A 193 -19.09 24.84 18.49
C GLY A 193 -18.92 23.34 18.33
N ARG A 194 -19.85 22.61 18.91
CA ARG A 194 -19.97 21.18 18.79
C ARG A 194 -21.44 20.80 18.71
N GLN A 195 -21.75 19.93 17.78
CA GLN A 195 -23.04 19.24 17.67
C GLN A 195 -22.80 17.74 17.83
N ASP A 196 -23.67 17.04 18.54
CA ASP A 196 -23.40 15.66 18.97
C ASP A 196 -23.26 14.66 17.82
N THR A 197 -24.03 14.83 16.73
CA THR A 197 -23.97 13.99 15.55
C THR A 197 -22.85 14.40 14.57
N TYR A 198 -22.63 15.70 14.40
CA TYR A 198 -21.72 16.24 13.38
C TYR A 198 -20.35 16.67 13.93
N GLY A 199 -20.13 16.60 15.23
CA GLY A 199 -18.85 16.91 15.84
C GLY A 199 -18.56 18.40 15.98
N ARG A 200 -17.26 18.78 15.92
CA ARG A 200 -16.82 20.17 16.02
C ARG A 200 -17.08 20.93 14.72
N PHE A 201 -17.41 22.21 14.88
CA PHE A 201 -17.60 23.11 13.75
C PHE A 201 -17.12 24.52 14.07
N ASP A 202 -16.70 25.25 13.03
CA ASP A 202 -16.49 26.69 13.03
C ASP A 202 -17.58 27.35 12.18
N LEU A 203 -18.19 28.40 12.70
CA LEU A 203 -19.28 29.14 12.07
C LEU A 203 -18.89 30.60 11.87
N LYS A 204 -19.18 31.11 10.66
CA LYS A 204 -19.25 32.56 10.36
C LYS A 204 -20.61 32.86 9.75
N LEU A 205 -21.28 33.86 10.31
CA LEU A 205 -22.57 34.34 9.85
C LEU A 205 -22.45 35.84 9.59
N ASP A 206 -22.94 36.31 8.47
CA ASP A 206 -22.90 37.73 8.07
C ASP A 206 -24.18 38.13 7.34
N GLY A 207 -24.73 39.32 7.68
CA GLY A 207 -25.92 39.89 7.05
C GLY A 207 -27.11 39.97 7.96
N ALA A 208 -28.31 40.01 7.39
CA ALA A 208 -29.59 40.03 8.13
C ALA A 208 -29.90 38.64 8.73
N LEU A 209 -30.43 38.59 9.95
CA LEU A 209 -30.67 37.33 10.65
C LEU A 209 -31.70 36.41 10.00
N ASP A 210 -32.63 36.97 9.22
CA ASP A 210 -33.61 36.23 8.44
C ASP A 210 -33.03 35.64 7.14
N ARG A 211 -31.94 36.23 6.61
CA ARG A 211 -31.28 35.79 5.36
C ARG A 211 -29.75 35.98 5.43
N PRO A 212 -29.07 35.30 6.35
CA PRO A 212 -27.64 35.48 6.51
C PRO A 212 -26.84 34.75 5.43
N ARG A 213 -25.61 35.23 5.18
CA ARG A 213 -24.57 34.41 4.57
C ARG A 213 -23.98 33.55 5.68
N VAL A 214 -23.86 32.26 5.45
CA VAL A 214 -23.30 31.32 6.44
C VAL A 214 -22.09 30.61 5.83
N ALA A 215 -21.00 30.59 6.56
CA ALA A 215 -19.86 29.73 6.26
C ALA A 215 -19.63 28.81 7.46
N LEU A 216 -19.68 27.52 7.22
CA LEU A 216 -19.54 26.47 8.21
C LEU A 216 -18.39 25.55 7.82
N LEU A 217 -17.49 25.28 8.74
CA LEU A 217 -16.43 24.30 8.61
C LEU A 217 -16.60 23.21 9.66
N LEU A 218 -16.76 21.97 9.24
CA LEU A 218 -16.94 20.80 10.08
C LEU A 218 -15.68 19.94 10.02
N ASP A 219 -15.08 19.60 11.16
CA ASP A 219 -13.81 18.84 11.21
C ASP A 219 -13.99 17.43 10.66
N SER A 220 -14.92 16.67 11.21
CA SER A 220 -15.15 15.25 10.86
C SER A 220 -16.62 14.89 11.08
N PRO A 221 -17.54 15.45 10.26
CA PRO A 221 -18.96 15.12 10.36
C PRO A 221 -19.21 13.71 9.87
N LEU A 222 -20.13 12.99 10.52
CA LEU A 222 -20.56 11.64 10.17
C LEU A 222 -19.36 10.67 9.98
N PRO A 223 -18.66 10.28 11.08
CA PRO A 223 -17.45 9.45 10.99
C PRO A 223 -17.62 8.14 10.20
N ALA A 224 -18.85 7.58 10.18
CA ALA A 224 -19.19 6.39 9.42
C ALA A 224 -19.02 6.56 7.91
N LEU A 225 -19.15 7.78 7.38
CA LEU A 225 -18.92 8.12 5.97
C LEU A 225 -17.47 8.57 5.70
N GLY A 226 -16.65 8.69 6.74
CA GLY A 226 -15.27 9.15 6.64
C GLY A 226 -15.14 10.57 6.10
N LEU A 227 -16.12 11.43 6.37
CA LEU A 227 -16.09 12.83 5.97
C LEU A 227 -15.07 13.61 6.81
N SER A 228 -14.36 14.52 6.18
CA SER A 228 -13.32 15.34 6.83
C SER A 228 -13.24 16.72 6.21
N ALA A 229 -12.98 17.74 7.06
CA ALA A 229 -12.79 19.13 6.66
C ALA A 229 -13.91 19.63 5.72
N VAL A 230 -15.17 19.39 6.09
CA VAL A 230 -16.34 19.76 5.26
C VAL A 230 -16.62 21.24 5.41
N SER A 231 -16.44 21.99 4.32
CA SER A 231 -16.81 23.40 4.17
C SER A 231 -18.20 23.50 3.55
N LEU A 232 -19.10 24.24 4.16
CA LEU A 232 -20.42 24.57 3.64
C LEU A 232 -20.60 26.08 3.64
N GLN A 233 -20.95 26.64 2.48
CA GLN A 233 -21.28 28.05 2.31
C GLN A 233 -22.74 28.18 1.86
N LEU A 234 -23.51 29.02 2.55
CA LEU A 234 -24.88 29.39 2.21
C LEU A 234 -24.91 30.86 1.83
N THR A 235 -25.47 31.15 0.67
CA THR A 235 -25.66 32.52 0.18
C THR A 235 -27.13 32.77 -0.12
N PRO A 236 -27.73 33.86 0.37
CA PRO A 236 -29.11 34.20 0.09
C PRO A 236 -29.39 34.30 -1.42
N ALA A 237 -30.47 33.69 -1.89
CA ALA A 237 -30.94 33.73 -3.27
C ALA A 237 -32.46 34.01 -3.30
N THR A 238 -33.02 34.37 -4.44
CA THR A 238 -34.44 34.77 -4.53
C THR A 238 -35.41 33.71 -3.97
N ALA A 239 -35.13 32.42 -4.21
CA ALA A 239 -35.98 31.32 -3.77
C ALA A 239 -35.55 30.64 -2.47
N GLY A 240 -34.49 31.16 -1.76
CA GLY A 240 -33.92 30.53 -0.54
C GLY A 240 -32.42 30.77 -0.43
N PHE A 241 -31.64 29.71 -0.34
CA PHE A 241 -30.19 29.80 -0.23
C PHE A 241 -29.49 28.95 -1.28
N ALA A 242 -28.60 29.54 -2.02
CA ALA A 242 -27.62 28.78 -2.81
C ALA A 242 -26.57 28.20 -1.84
N TYR A 243 -26.22 26.93 -2.01
CA TYR A 243 -25.18 26.29 -1.21
C TYR A 243 -24.00 25.80 -2.06
N ILE A 244 -22.83 25.86 -1.47
CA ILE A 244 -21.60 25.24 -1.99
C ILE A 244 -21.00 24.46 -0.82
N ALA A 245 -20.73 23.16 -1.04
CA ALA A 245 -20.12 22.29 -0.06
C ALA A 245 -18.93 21.56 -0.69
N SER A 246 -17.87 21.35 0.09
CA SER A 246 -16.70 20.55 -0.31
C SER A 246 -16.04 19.93 0.91
N GLY A 247 -15.30 18.84 0.68
CA GLY A 247 -14.57 18.16 1.76
C GLY A 247 -13.92 16.87 1.28
N GLY A 248 -13.33 16.12 2.20
CA GLY A 248 -12.79 14.79 1.98
C GLY A 248 -13.80 13.69 2.33
N SER A 249 -13.68 12.54 1.67
CA SER A 249 -14.39 11.31 2.01
C SER A 249 -13.50 10.10 1.83
N THR A 250 -13.94 8.91 2.28
CA THR A 250 -13.21 7.64 2.02
C THR A 250 -13.10 7.28 0.54
N LEU A 251 -13.96 7.86 -0.31
CA LEU A 251 -13.97 7.66 -1.77
C LEU A 251 -13.22 8.77 -2.53
N GLY A 252 -12.59 9.70 -1.82
CA GLY A 252 -11.90 10.85 -2.39
C GLY A 252 -12.54 12.19 -2.00
N PRO A 253 -12.04 13.30 -2.53
CA PRO A 253 -12.62 14.60 -2.31
C PRO A 253 -14.01 14.70 -2.95
N PHE A 254 -14.91 15.46 -2.32
CA PHE A 254 -16.21 15.76 -2.89
C PHE A 254 -16.44 17.25 -3.01
N SER A 255 -17.27 17.63 -3.98
CA SER A 255 -17.81 18.98 -4.12
C SER A 255 -19.29 18.91 -4.46
N SER A 256 -20.10 19.80 -3.88
CA SER A 256 -21.53 19.88 -4.12
C SER A 256 -21.98 21.32 -4.22
N ASN A 257 -22.92 21.59 -5.11
CA ASN A 257 -23.59 22.87 -5.18
C ASN A 257 -25.06 22.68 -5.58
N GLY A 258 -25.86 23.65 -5.22
CA GLY A 258 -27.29 23.61 -5.49
C GLY A 258 -28.05 24.69 -4.75
N MET A 259 -29.32 24.48 -4.51
CA MET A 259 -30.20 25.45 -3.87
C MET A 259 -31.04 24.78 -2.77
N ILE A 260 -31.11 25.40 -1.61
CA ILE A 260 -32.11 25.15 -0.59
C ILE A 260 -33.27 26.11 -0.86
N VAL A 261 -34.38 25.61 -1.33
CA VAL A 261 -35.57 26.39 -1.63
C VAL A 261 -36.41 26.50 -0.37
N THR A 262 -36.71 27.74 0.04
CA THR A 262 -37.48 28.04 1.28
C THR A 262 -38.53 29.13 1.04
N ALA A 263 -38.91 29.37 -0.21
CA ALA A 263 -39.85 30.43 -0.57
C ALA A 263 -41.24 30.23 0.03
N THR A 264 -41.85 31.28 0.52
CA THR A 264 -43.18 31.28 1.12
C THR A 264 -44.19 30.68 0.17
N GLY A 265 -44.98 29.69 0.60
CA GLY A 265 -45.95 28.98 -0.22
C GLY A 265 -45.42 27.84 -1.09
N GLN A 266 -44.12 27.51 -0.99
CA GLN A 266 -43.52 26.33 -1.60
C GLN A 266 -42.99 25.40 -0.52
N ASP A 267 -43.05 24.09 -0.75
CA ASP A 267 -42.39 23.10 0.13
C ASP A 267 -40.88 23.29 0.09
N THR A 268 -40.28 23.24 1.25
CA THR A 268 -38.80 23.28 1.38
C THR A 268 -38.17 22.15 0.53
N ALA A 269 -37.21 22.48 -0.30
CA ALA A 269 -36.54 21.51 -1.14
C ALA A 269 -35.02 21.79 -1.18
N VAL A 270 -34.23 20.73 -1.20
CA VAL A 270 -32.80 20.78 -1.51
C VAL A 270 -32.60 20.26 -2.92
N ARG A 271 -32.36 21.19 -3.84
CA ARG A 271 -31.96 20.86 -5.21
C ARG A 271 -30.46 20.72 -5.27
N VAL A 272 -30.02 19.54 -5.59
CA VAL A 272 -28.61 19.20 -5.83
C VAL A 272 -28.35 19.34 -7.33
N ASP A 273 -27.74 20.45 -7.73
CA ASP A 273 -27.40 20.70 -9.14
C ASP A 273 -26.18 19.89 -9.54
N ARG A 274 -25.25 19.70 -8.60
CA ARG A 274 -24.06 18.88 -8.77
C ARG A 274 -23.57 18.40 -7.40
N LEU A 275 -23.44 17.11 -7.21
CA LEU A 275 -22.62 16.48 -6.17
C LEU A 275 -21.62 15.58 -6.88
N LEU A 276 -20.36 15.96 -6.85
CA LEU A 276 -19.27 15.24 -7.49
C LEU A 276 -18.42 14.56 -6.41
N VAL A 277 -18.18 13.26 -6.57
CA VAL A 277 -17.21 12.47 -5.79
C VAL A 277 -16.29 11.79 -6.78
N SER A 278 -15.01 12.18 -6.80
CA SER A 278 -14.14 11.85 -7.93
C SER A 278 -14.80 12.26 -9.26
N ASP A 279 -15.03 11.34 -10.18
CA ASP A 279 -15.70 11.61 -11.47
C ASP A 279 -17.19 11.19 -11.47
N THR A 280 -17.73 10.76 -10.32
CA THR A 280 -19.13 10.35 -10.19
C THR A 280 -19.99 11.55 -9.80
N LEU A 281 -21.01 11.83 -10.62
CA LEU A 281 -21.94 12.94 -10.48
C LEU A 281 -23.28 12.44 -9.95
N ALA A 282 -23.79 13.07 -8.90
CA ALA A 282 -25.18 12.92 -8.46
C ALA A 282 -25.95 14.24 -8.63
N THR A 283 -27.15 14.19 -9.18
CA THR A 283 -28.03 15.34 -9.38
C THR A 283 -29.47 14.98 -9.00
N GLY A 284 -30.23 15.95 -8.54
CA GLY A 284 -31.65 15.69 -8.21
C GLY A 284 -32.24 16.67 -7.21
N THR A 285 -33.38 16.32 -6.66
CA THR A 285 -34.08 17.13 -5.67
C THR A 285 -34.57 16.26 -4.53
N ILE A 286 -34.34 16.71 -3.30
CA ILE A 286 -34.83 16.11 -2.06
C ILE A 286 -35.74 17.12 -1.38
N ARG A 287 -36.95 16.71 -1.02
CA ARG A 287 -37.92 17.53 -0.31
C ARG A 287 -38.17 16.95 1.08
N PRO A 288 -37.88 17.65 2.16
CA PRO A 288 -38.41 17.33 3.47
C PRO A 288 -39.91 17.53 3.47
N THR A 289 -40.65 16.56 3.96
CA THR A 289 -42.12 16.63 4.14
C THR A 289 -42.41 16.30 5.61
N ALA A 290 -43.63 16.56 6.06
CA ALA A 290 -44.07 16.18 7.40
C ALA A 290 -43.95 14.66 7.67
N GLN A 291 -43.84 13.86 6.62
CA GLN A 291 -43.77 12.39 6.68
C GLN A 291 -42.40 11.83 6.33
N GLY A 292 -41.38 12.66 6.12
CA GLY A 292 -40.01 12.25 5.77
C GLY A 292 -39.47 12.91 4.51
N LEU A 293 -38.45 12.33 3.91
CA LEU A 293 -37.81 12.83 2.70
C LEU A 293 -38.49 12.25 1.43
N ALA A 294 -38.78 13.11 0.45
CA ALA A 294 -39.26 12.74 -0.89
C ALA A 294 -38.27 13.21 -1.95
N GLY A 295 -37.94 12.37 -2.94
CA GLY A 295 -37.11 12.81 -4.04
C GLY A 295 -36.29 11.70 -4.67
N ARG A 296 -35.41 12.10 -5.61
CA ARG A 296 -34.51 11.20 -6.33
C ARG A 296 -33.21 11.89 -6.61
N LEU A 297 -32.14 11.17 -6.43
CA LEU A 297 -30.80 11.52 -6.90
C LEU A 297 -30.43 10.56 -8.04
N ALA A 298 -30.19 11.09 -9.21
CA ALA A 298 -29.63 10.35 -10.34
C ALA A 298 -28.13 10.38 -10.25
N ILE A 299 -27.50 9.23 -10.42
CA ILE A 299 -26.04 9.05 -10.32
C ILE A 299 -25.52 8.64 -11.69
N SER A 300 -24.46 9.32 -12.16
CA SER A 300 -23.85 9.07 -13.46
C SER A 300 -22.38 9.51 -13.49
N GLY A 301 -21.60 9.01 -14.45
CA GLY A 301 -20.19 9.35 -14.61
C GLY A 301 -19.25 8.55 -13.69
N GLY A 302 -17.94 8.69 -13.88
CA GLY A 302 -16.93 7.97 -13.09
C GLY A 302 -17.03 6.43 -13.15
N GLY A 303 -17.77 5.89 -14.12
CA GLY A 303 -18.06 4.46 -14.22
C GLY A 303 -19.18 3.99 -13.28
N VAL A 304 -19.94 4.89 -12.62
CA VAL A 304 -21.08 4.55 -11.76
C VAL A 304 -22.35 5.18 -12.32
N ASN A 305 -23.41 4.36 -12.47
CA ASN A 305 -24.72 4.78 -12.94
C ASN A 305 -25.81 4.21 -12.04
N GLY A 306 -26.91 4.95 -11.90
CA GLY A 306 -28.05 4.49 -11.13
C GLY A 306 -28.82 5.61 -10.48
N ASP A 307 -29.51 5.28 -9.40
CA ASP A 307 -30.32 6.25 -8.67
C ASP A 307 -30.52 5.87 -7.21
N VAL A 308 -30.78 6.90 -6.40
CA VAL A 308 -31.25 6.77 -5.01
C VAL A 308 -32.60 7.51 -4.91
N VAL A 309 -33.64 6.78 -4.54
CA VAL A 309 -35.01 7.29 -4.46
C VAL A 309 -35.47 7.33 -3.00
N PHE A 310 -35.96 8.47 -2.56
CA PHE A 310 -36.51 8.72 -1.23
C PHE A 310 -38.04 8.82 -1.38
N ARG A 311 -38.76 8.01 -0.60
CA ARG A 311 -40.26 8.05 -0.58
C ARG A 311 -40.74 8.11 0.87
N PRO A 312 -41.41 9.18 1.26
CA PRO A 312 -42.07 9.25 2.56
C PRO A 312 -43.31 8.37 2.60
N GLY A 313 -43.65 7.88 3.79
CA GLY A 313 -44.88 7.18 4.07
C GLY A 313 -45.46 7.64 5.40
N SER A 314 -46.67 7.27 5.77
CA SER A 314 -47.35 7.80 6.94
C SER A 314 -46.55 7.66 8.26
N ASP A 315 -45.79 6.57 8.41
CA ASP A 315 -44.99 6.31 9.60
C ASP A 315 -43.59 5.76 9.26
N ARG A 316 -43.15 5.93 7.98
CA ARG A 316 -41.92 5.30 7.50
C ARG A 316 -41.25 6.09 6.39
N GLN A 317 -39.97 5.99 6.30
CA GLN A 317 -39.14 6.50 5.21
C GLN A 317 -38.62 5.32 4.38
N LEU A 318 -38.95 5.28 3.09
CA LEU A 318 -38.36 4.32 2.16
C LEU A 318 -37.17 4.99 1.45
N ILE A 319 -36.07 4.26 1.34
CA ILE A 319 -34.91 4.65 0.53
C ILE A 319 -34.58 3.45 -0.33
N ARG A 320 -34.58 3.64 -1.65
CA ARG A 320 -34.15 2.62 -2.60
C ARG A 320 -32.94 3.10 -3.35
N ALA A 321 -31.86 2.30 -3.34
CA ALA A 321 -30.65 2.54 -4.09
C ALA A 321 -30.42 1.42 -5.11
N ASN A 322 -30.31 1.79 -6.40
CA ASN A 322 -29.94 0.88 -7.47
C ASN A 322 -28.74 1.47 -8.18
N LEU A 323 -27.57 0.86 -7.98
CA LEU A 323 -26.30 1.36 -8.50
C LEU A 323 -25.59 0.27 -9.30
N LYS A 324 -25.03 0.65 -10.44
CA LYS A 324 -24.19 -0.19 -11.28
C LYS A 324 -22.84 0.49 -11.47
N ALA A 325 -21.78 -0.27 -11.30
CA ALA A 325 -20.41 0.17 -11.53
C ALA A 325 -19.81 -0.60 -12.72
N GLU A 326 -19.21 0.13 -13.65
CA GLU A 326 -18.45 -0.41 -14.79
C GLU A 326 -17.17 0.41 -14.95
N ASN A 327 -16.02 -0.21 -14.66
CA ASN A 327 -14.70 0.45 -14.65
C ASN A 327 -14.69 1.73 -13.80
N ALA A 328 -15.41 1.71 -12.67
CA ALA A 328 -15.48 2.84 -11.76
C ALA A 328 -14.15 3.10 -11.05
N ARG A 329 -13.82 4.38 -10.93
CA ARG A 329 -12.62 4.84 -10.24
C ARG A 329 -12.99 5.92 -9.23
N PHE A 330 -12.42 5.79 -8.03
CA PHE A 330 -12.53 6.77 -6.95
C PHE A 330 -11.13 7.16 -6.48
N ASP A 331 -10.87 8.47 -6.37
CA ASP A 331 -9.56 9.05 -6.05
C ASP A 331 -9.26 9.11 -4.55
N GLY A 332 -9.63 8.06 -3.81
CA GLY A 332 -9.21 7.87 -2.43
C GLY A 332 -7.68 7.65 -2.33
N ASN A 333 -7.13 7.76 -1.15
CA ASN A 333 -5.72 7.44 -0.90
C ASN A 333 -5.59 6.15 -0.06
N PRO A 334 -5.19 5.01 -0.66
CA PRO A 334 -4.97 4.76 -2.08
C PRO A 334 -6.29 4.73 -2.90
N PRO A 335 -6.23 4.97 -4.23
CA PRO A 335 -7.41 4.98 -5.09
C PRO A 335 -8.12 3.62 -5.14
N ILE A 336 -9.45 3.66 -5.31
CA ILE A 336 -10.28 2.46 -5.45
C ILE A 336 -10.69 2.33 -6.92
N PHE A 337 -10.52 1.15 -7.47
CA PHE A 337 -11.00 0.80 -8.79
C PHE A 337 -11.99 -0.36 -8.68
N ILE A 338 -13.12 -0.30 -9.41
CA ILE A 338 -14.14 -1.36 -9.46
C ILE A 338 -14.44 -1.68 -10.92
N ARG A 339 -14.10 -2.88 -11.37
CA ARG A 339 -14.34 -3.29 -12.76
C ARG A 339 -15.82 -3.42 -13.06
N THR A 340 -16.57 -4.15 -12.25
CA THR A 340 -18.02 -4.27 -12.33
C THR A 340 -18.62 -4.40 -10.94
N GLY A 341 -19.80 -3.79 -10.75
CA GLY A 341 -20.52 -3.89 -9.49
C GLY A 341 -22.01 -3.62 -9.66
N VAL A 342 -22.83 -4.23 -8.84
CA VAL A 342 -24.26 -3.96 -8.73
C VAL A 342 -24.63 -3.92 -7.25
N LEU A 343 -25.29 -2.85 -6.84
CA LEU A 343 -25.87 -2.67 -5.52
C LEU A 343 -27.36 -2.41 -5.68
N ASP A 344 -28.18 -3.27 -5.09
CA ASP A 344 -29.62 -3.09 -4.93
C ASP A 344 -29.92 -3.07 -3.44
N ALA A 345 -30.51 -1.98 -2.94
CA ALA A 345 -30.82 -1.84 -1.53
C ALA A 345 -32.19 -1.14 -1.33
N ASP A 346 -33.06 -1.79 -0.58
CA ASP A 346 -34.32 -1.25 -0.05
C ASP A 346 -34.17 -1.06 1.45
N ILE A 347 -34.27 0.18 1.92
CA ILE A 347 -34.16 0.56 3.32
C ILE A 347 -35.45 1.24 3.73
N VAL A 348 -36.08 0.75 4.79
CA VAL A 348 -37.29 1.33 5.39
C VAL A 348 -37.01 1.72 6.81
N LEU A 349 -37.08 2.99 7.13
CA LEU A 349 -36.93 3.53 8.48
C LEU A 349 -38.32 3.72 9.11
N ILE A 350 -38.56 3.17 10.30
CA ILE A 350 -39.80 3.25 11.07
C ILE A 350 -39.45 3.48 12.53
N ASP A 351 -39.86 4.59 13.12
CA ASP A 351 -39.65 4.93 14.56
C ASP A 351 -38.20 4.71 15.02
N GLY A 352 -37.25 5.18 14.26
CA GLY A 352 -35.82 5.01 14.55
C GLY A 352 -35.27 3.59 14.33
N LYS A 353 -36.09 2.64 13.85
CA LYS A 353 -35.69 1.28 13.48
C LYS A 353 -35.55 1.15 11.98
N SER A 354 -34.69 0.26 11.50
CA SER A 354 -34.46 0.04 10.07
C SER A 354 -34.82 -1.37 9.63
N ASN A 355 -35.53 -1.47 8.52
CA ASN A 355 -35.64 -2.68 7.74
C ASN A 355 -34.74 -2.52 6.52
N ILE A 356 -33.87 -3.47 6.26
CA ILE A 356 -32.89 -3.42 5.17
C ILE A 356 -32.99 -4.72 4.38
N ASP A 357 -33.19 -4.61 3.08
CA ASP A 357 -33.01 -5.71 2.13
C ASP A 357 -31.99 -5.24 1.08
N ALA A 358 -30.80 -5.76 1.12
CA ALA A 358 -29.70 -5.30 0.29
C ALA A 358 -28.91 -6.45 -0.33
N THR A 359 -28.57 -6.30 -1.58
CA THR A 359 -27.71 -7.22 -2.35
C THR A 359 -26.59 -6.44 -3.00
N LEU A 360 -25.36 -6.86 -2.75
CA LEU A 360 -24.14 -6.34 -3.38
C LEU A 360 -23.45 -7.46 -4.14
N ARG A 361 -23.10 -7.23 -5.39
CA ARG A 361 -22.22 -8.10 -6.18
C ARG A 361 -21.21 -7.23 -6.90
N ALA A 362 -19.92 -7.53 -6.75
CA ALA A 362 -18.90 -6.80 -7.48
C ALA A 362 -17.69 -7.69 -7.81
N GLN A 363 -16.97 -7.28 -8.86
CA GLN A 363 -15.80 -8.00 -9.36
C GLN A 363 -14.69 -7.01 -9.72
N GLY A 364 -13.45 -7.45 -9.48
CA GLY A 364 -12.27 -6.68 -9.84
C GLY A 364 -12.14 -5.37 -9.08
N ILE A 365 -12.39 -5.40 -7.76
CA ILE A 365 -12.14 -4.26 -6.89
C ILE A 365 -10.65 -4.25 -6.52
N SER A 366 -9.97 -3.13 -6.71
CA SER A 366 -8.59 -2.95 -6.26
C SER A 366 -8.42 -1.68 -5.44
N ARG A 367 -7.59 -1.77 -4.39
CA ARG A 367 -7.19 -0.65 -3.54
C ARG A 367 -5.77 -0.90 -3.02
N GLY A 368 -4.78 -0.19 -3.57
CA GLY A 368 -3.39 -0.48 -3.29
C GLY A 368 -3.04 -1.94 -3.64
N GLU A 369 -2.48 -2.68 -2.73
CA GLU A 369 -2.11 -4.09 -2.90
C GLU A 369 -3.28 -5.08 -2.76
N LEU A 370 -4.41 -4.62 -2.22
CA LEU A 370 -5.60 -5.44 -2.08
C LEU A 370 -6.35 -5.53 -3.42
N MET A 371 -6.54 -6.73 -3.92
CA MET A 371 -7.37 -7.02 -5.06
C MET A 371 -8.48 -8.00 -4.65
N VAL A 372 -9.74 -7.55 -4.68
CA VAL A 372 -10.91 -8.40 -4.50
C VAL A 372 -11.42 -8.79 -5.88
N GLY A 373 -11.20 -10.03 -6.27
CA GLY A 373 -11.63 -10.57 -7.56
C GLY A 373 -13.14 -10.65 -7.65
N ARG A 374 -13.79 -11.03 -6.55
CA ARG A 374 -15.25 -11.09 -6.43
C ARG A 374 -15.70 -10.86 -4.99
N ILE A 375 -16.82 -10.17 -4.84
CA ILE A 375 -17.55 -10.06 -3.59
C ILE A 375 -19.04 -10.22 -3.88
N ALA A 376 -19.74 -10.96 -3.02
CA ALA A 376 -21.19 -11.03 -2.98
C ALA A 376 -21.63 -10.89 -1.52
N ALA A 377 -22.59 -10.01 -1.27
CA ALA A 377 -23.15 -9.80 0.06
C ALA A 377 -24.67 -9.65 -0.04
N ASN A 378 -25.41 -10.25 0.90
CA ASN A 378 -26.83 -10.07 1.07
C ASN A 378 -27.10 -9.75 2.53
N ALA A 379 -27.96 -8.78 2.79
CA ALA A 379 -28.41 -8.43 4.13
C ALA A 379 -29.93 -8.31 4.15
N LYS A 380 -30.57 -8.97 5.12
CA LYS A 380 -32.00 -8.87 5.36
C LYS A 380 -32.26 -8.62 6.84
N LEU A 381 -32.63 -7.41 7.16
CA LEU A 381 -32.91 -6.98 8.53
C LEU A 381 -34.34 -6.48 8.64
N VAL A 382 -35.02 -6.80 9.71
CA VAL A 382 -36.35 -6.28 10.09
C VAL A 382 -36.23 -5.69 11.48
N ASN A 383 -36.56 -4.43 11.67
CA ASN A 383 -36.38 -3.69 12.92
C ASN A 383 -34.93 -3.76 13.47
N GLY A 384 -33.96 -3.68 12.54
CA GLY A 384 -32.54 -3.79 12.87
C GLY A 384 -32.08 -5.21 13.24
N SER A 385 -32.96 -6.23 13.12
CA SER A 385 -32.64 -7.64 13.46
C SER A 385 -32.78 -8.53 12.23
N GLY A 386 -31.86 -9.46 12.03
CA GLY A 386 -31.91 -10.37 10.90
C GLY A 386 -30.59 -11.03 10.60
N SER A 387 -30.31 -11.28 9.31
CA SER A 387 -29.07 -11.92 8.91
C SER A 387 -28.42 -11.23 7.73
N ALA A 388 -27.10 -11.29 7.71
CA ALA A 388 -26.29 -10.89 6.55
C ALA A 388 -25.35 -12.05 6.18
N THR A 389 -25.13 -12.25 4.89
CA THR A 389 -24.13 -13.20 4.36
C THR A 389 -23.20 -12.47 3.43
N PHE A 390 -21.94 -12.82 3.47
CA PHE A 390 -20.99 -12.32 2.47
C PHE A 390 -19.97 -13.39 2.08
N THR A 391 -19.57 -13.32 0.82
CA THR A 391 -18.50 -14.14 0.25
C THR A 391 -17.54 -13.19 -0.45
N VAL A 392 -16.26 -13.34 -0.18
CA VAL A 392 -15.21 -12.53 -0.79
C VAL A 392 -14.05 -13.44 -1.20
N ALA A 393 -13.48 -13.19 -2.37
CA ALA A 393 -12.28 -13.87 -2.82
C ALA A 393 -11.38 -12.88 -3.55
N GLY A 394 -10.07 -13.02 -3.36
CA GLY A 394 -9.11 -12.07 -3.91
C GLY A 394 -7.67 -12.41 -3.59
N THR A 395 -6.81 -11.41 -3.72
CA THR A 395 -5.39 -11.49 -3.41
C THR A 395 -4.92 -10.26 -2.63
N ARG A 396 -4.03 -10.46 -1.69
CA ARG A 396 -3.23 -9.44 -1.04
C ARG A 396 -1.87 -10.06 -0.72
N GLY A 397 -0.92 -9.94 -1.65
CA GLY A 397 0.27 -10.81 -1.66
C GLY A 397 -0.11 -12.25 -1.99
N SER A 398 -0.84 -12.91 -1.11
CA SER A 398 -1.37 -14.27 -1.25
C SER A 398 -2.87 -14.30 -1.54
N THR A 399 -3.37 -15.43 -2.07
CA THR A 399 -4.79 -15.65 -2.36
C THR A 399 -5.61 -15.85 -1.08
N PHE A 400 -6.80 -15.29 -1.06
CA PHE A 400 -7.79 -15.54 -0.01
C PHE A 400 -9.19 -15.77 -0.55
N GLU A 401 -9.94 -16.57 0.14
CA GLU A 401 -11.38 -16.75 -0.04
C GLU A 401 -12.03 -16.88 1.33
N PHE A 402 -13.11 -16.14 1.58
CA PHE A 402 -13.79 -16.16 2.86
C PHE A 402 -15.29 -16.01 2.68
N GLN A 403 -16.06 -16.79 3.42
CA GLN A 403 -17.50 -16.70 3.50
C GLN A 403 -17.94 -16.59 4.95
N ALA A 404 -18.91 -15.74 5.21
CA ALA A 404 -19.44 -15.57 6.54
C ALA A 404 -20.94 -15.29 6.54
N LYS A 405 -21.56 -15.69 7.65
CA LYS A 405 -22.93 -15.36 8.00
C LYS A 405 -22.95 -14.63 9.34
N ALA A 406 -23.62 -13.51 9.37
CA ALA A 406 -23.86 -12.74 10.60
C ALA A 406 -25.36 -12.80 10.94
N ASP A 407 -25.69 -13.13 12.19
CA ASP A 407 -26.98 -12.90 12.79
C ASP A 407 -26.88 -11.59 13.59
N ILE A 408 -27.70 -10.63 13.26
CA ILE A 408 -27.60 -9.22 13.68
C ILE A 408 -28.84 -8.86 14.50
N THR A 409 -28.62 -8.26 15.66
CA THR A 409 -29.64 -7.52 16.42
C THR A 409 -29.03 -6.19 16.87
N PRO A 410 -29.82 -5.18 17.28
CA PRO A 410 -29.26 -3.88 17.73
C PRO A 410 -28.22 -3.97 18.83
N ASP A 411 -28.35 -5.00 19.69
CA ASP A 411 -27.46 -5.19 20.84
C ASP A 411 -26.52 -6.40 20.72
N ARG A 412 -26.56 -7.15 19.60
CA ARG A 412 -25.77 -8.36 19.44
C ARG A 412 -25.46 -8.68 17.99
N TYR A 413 -24.20 -8.93 17.69
CA TYR A 413 -23.74 -9.48 16.41
C TYR A 413 -23.14 -10.87 16.65
N GLN A 414 -23.68 -11.88 15.95
CA GLN A 414 -23.13 -13.24 15.96
C GLN A 414 -22.62 -13.58 14.56
N LEU A 415 -21.33 -13.82 14.43
CA LEU A 415 -20.69 -14.17 13.16
C LEU A 415 -20.21 -15.60 13.16
N THR A 416 -20.50 -16.31 12.09
CA THR A 416 -19.88 -17.59 11.71
C THR A 416 -19.19 -17.42 10.38
N GLY A 417 -18.06 -18.07 10.17
CA GLY A 417 -17.36 -17.93 8.90
C GLY A 417 -16.23 -18.93 8.74
N SER A 418 -15.92 -19.20 7.50
CA SER A 418 -14.80 -20.04 7.10
C SER A 418 -14.27 -19.62 5.75
N GLY A 419 -13.03 -19.93 5.47
CA GLY A 419 -12.40 -19.62 4.21
C GLY A 419 -11.01 -20.22 4.14
N GLN A 420 -10.21 -19.66 3.27
CA GLN A 420 -8.82 -20.04 3.06
C GLN A 420 -7.97 -18.79 2.86
N PHE A 421 -6.75 -18.82 3.35
CA PHE A 421 -5.69 -17.88 3.08
C PHE A 421 -4.41 -18.68 2.80
N GLU A 422 -3.70 -18.39 1.72
CA GLU A 422 -2.53 -19.17 1.27
C GLU A 422 -2.80 -20.69 1.17
N GLY A 423 -3.99 -21.08 0.72
CA GLY A 423 -4.39 -22.49 0.66
C GLY A 423 -4.63 -23.17 2.02
N ARG A 424 -4.50 -22.44 3.15
CA ARG A 424 -4.75 -22.94 4.49
C ARG A 424 -6.14 -22.53 4.97
N VAL A 425 -6.84 -23.46 5.59
CA VAL A 425 -8.19 -23.22 6.10
C VAL A 425 -8.16 -22.21 7.26
N LEU A 426 -8.96 -21.17 7.15
CA LEU A 426 -9.26 -20.17 8.18
C LEU A 426 -10.72 -20.35 8.61
N ARG A 427 -10.99 -20.58 9.89
CA ARG A 427 -12.35 -20.84 10.38
C ARG A 427 -12.58 -20.22 11.75
N LEU A 428 -13.75 -19.64 11.94
CA LEU A 428 -14.31 -19.38 13.27
C LEU A 428 -14.83 -20.73 13.82
N THR A 429 -14.12 -21.31 14.78
CA THR A 429 -14.53 -22.60 15.38
C THR A 429 -15.69 -22.45 16.36
N GLN A 430 -15.90 -21.24 16.85
CA GLN A 430 -17.03 -20.80 17.65
C GLN A 430 -17.62 -19.54 17.04
N LYS A 431 -18.92 -19.31 17.21
CA LYS A 431 -19.55 -18.05 16.78
C LYS A 431 -18.83 -16.88 17.46
N LEU A 432 -18.39 -15.92 16.68
CA LEU A 432 -17.98 -14.61 17.21
C LEU A 432 -19.24 -13.92 17.74
N ASP A 433 -19.30 -13.66 19.03
CA ASP A 433 -20.45 -13.08 19.72
C ASP A 433 -20.05 -11.70 20.28
N LEU A 434 -20.53 -10.65 19.64
CA LEU A 434 -20.35 -9.26 20.05
C LEU A 434 -21.64 -8.78 20.68
N ARG A 435 -21.60 -8.31 21.91
CA ARG A 435 -22.74 -7.78 22.65
C ARG A 435 -22.50 -6.32 23.01
N ARG A 436 -23.52 -5.52 22.83
CA ARG A 436 -23.51 -4.14 23.31
C ARG A 436 -23.46 -4.09 24.83
N SER A 437 -22.60 -3.28 25.38
CA SER A 437 -22.40 -3.14 26.82
C SER A 437 -22.10 -1.67 27.16
N GLY A 438 -23.12 -0.91 27.56
CA GLY A 438 -23.01 0.52 27.77
C GLY A 438 -22.64 1.27 26.49
N ASP A 439 -21.56 2.02 26.53
CA ASP A 439 -21.00 2.81 25.42
C ASP A 439 -20.16 2.00 24.40
N GLY A 440 -20.09 0.68 24.56
CA GLY A 440 -19.21 -0.15 23.75
C GLY A 440 -19.72 -1.54 23.45
N TRP A 441 -18.82 -2.37 22.91
CA TRP A 441 -19.05 -3.75 22.51
C TRP A 441 -18.15 -4.70 23.26
N THR A 442 -18.69 -5.82 23.75
CA THR A 442 -17.94 -6.90 24.39
C THR A 442 -17.94 -8.14 23.49
N MET A 443 -16.77 -8.66 23.19
CA MET A 443 -16.57 -9.91 22.48
C MET A 443 -16.45 -11.06 23.48
N ALA A 444 -17.37 -12.00 23.41
CA ALA A 444 -17.26 -13.26 24.14
C ALA A 444 -16.02 -14.05 23.66
N PRO A 445 -15.43 -14.92 24.51
CA PRO A 445 -14.30 -15.74 24.09
C PRO A 445 -14.60 -16.51 22.82
N THR A 446 -13.84 -16.21 21.77
CA THR A 446 -14.00 -16.76 20.43
C THR A 446 -12.68 -17.39 19.99
N THR A 447 -12.75 -18.51 19.28
CA THR A 447 -11.58 -19.19 18.73
C THR A 447 -11.59 -19.16 17.21
N ILE A 448 -10.49 -18.66 16.65
CA ILE A 448 -10.19 -18.71 15.22
C ILE A 448 -9.13 -19.78 15.00
N SER A 449 -9.36 -20.70 14.06
CA SER A 449 -8.34 -21.66 13.62
C SER A 449 -7.78 -21.25 12.26
N TYR A 450 -6.47 -21.39 12.07
CA TYR A 450 -5.78 -21.21 10.81
C TYR A 450 -4.76 -22.33 10.60
N GLY A 451 -4.98 -23.15 9.58
CA GLY A 451 -4.24 -24.38 9.39
C GLY A 451 -4.34 -25.30 10.64
N ARG A 452 -3.20 -25.57 11.27
CA ARG A 452 -3.13 -26.37 12.52
C ARG A 452 -3.09 -25.52 13.79
N GLY A 453 -3.13 -24.19 13.66
CA GLY A 453 -3.07 -23.26 14.77
C GLY A 453 -4.43 -22.72 15.19
N SER A 454 -4.47 -22.13 16.38
CA SER A 454 -5.66 -21.45 16.90
C SER A 454 -5.31 -20.19 17.68
N ALA A 455 -6.19 -19.20 17.60
CA ALA A 455 -6.18 -17.99 18.43
C ALA A 455 -7.50 -17.89 19.18
N ARG A 456 -7.46 -17.90 20.50
CA ARG A 456 -8.61 -17.62 21.36
C ARG A 456 -8.55 -16.18 21.79
N MET A 457 -9.59 -15.41 21.49
CA MET A 457 -9.66 -13.98 21.73
C MET A 457 -10.92 -13.61 22.52
N SER A 458 -10.80 -12.59 23.37
CA SER A 458 -11.92 -11.92 24.03
C SER A 458 -11.54 -10.47 24.29
N GLY A 459 -12.52 -9.60 24.41
CA GLY A 459 -12.23 -8.19 24.67
C GLY A 459 -13.47 -7.32 24.75
N ARG A 460 -13.23 -6.05 25.08
CA ARG A 460 -14.23 -5.00 25.09
C ARG A 460 -13.68 -3.78 24.33
N TRP A 461 -14.51 -3.15 23.52
CA TRP A 461 -14.24 -1.90 22.82
C TRP A 461 -15.29 -0.86 23.21
N ALA A 462 -14.86 0.19 23.86
CA ALA A 462 -15.72 1.30 24.27
C ALA A 462 -14.98 2.62 24.07
N THR A 463 -15.70 3.72 24.00
CA THR A 463 -15.12 5.06 23.78
C THR A 463 -14.14 5.48 24.88
N GLY A 464 -14.30 4.97 26.09
CA GLY A 464 -13.45 5.30 27.23
C GLY A 464 -12.41 4.27 27.63
N ASN A 465 -12.64 2.99 27.30
CA ASN A 465 -11.75 1.91 27.73
C ASN A 465 -11.93 0.67 26.84
N SER A 466 -10.85 0.19 26.28
CA SER A 466 -10.81 -1.02 25.44
C SER A 466 -9.82 -2.01 26.01
N ASN A 467 -10.16 -3.29 25.99
CA ASN A 467 -9.23 -4.35 26.32
C ASN A 467 -9.27 -5.51 25.31
N LEU A 468 -8.15 -6.19 25.17
CA LEU A 468 -8.01 -7.37 24.33
C LEU A 468 -7.16 -8.42 25.07
N VAL A 469 -7.69 -9.64 25.12
CA VAL A 469 -6.94 -10.81 25.60
C VAL A 469 -6.91 -11.82 24.48
N MET A 470 -5.72 -12.31 24.14
CA MET A 470 -5.51 -13.28 23.08
C MET A 470 -4.57 -14.37 23.55
N ALA A 471 -4.93 -15.63 23.29
CA ALA A 471 -4.07 -16.80 23.50
C ALA A 471 -3.85 -17.50 22.16
N LEU A 472 -2.59 -17.68 21.78
CA LEU A 472 -2.15 -18.28 20.53
C LEU A 472 -1.61 -19.68 20.80
N THR A 473 -2.02 -20.65 19.99
CA THR A 473 -1.54 -22.04 20.06
C THR A 473 -1.16 -22.48 18.65
N LYS A 474 0.13 -22.75 18.42
CA LYS A 474 0.68 -23.21 17.13
C LYS A 474 0.19 -22.38 15.93
N MET A 475 -0.08 -21.07 16.13
CA MET A 475 -0.60 -20.21 15.08
C MET A 475 0.48 -19.96 14.03
N PRO A 476 0.25 -20.27 12.75
CA PRO A 476 1.20 -19.98 11.68
C PRO A 476 1.49 -18.49 11.55
N LEU A 477 2.76 -18.10 11.45
CA LEU A 477 3.17 -16.71 11.31
C LEU A 477 2.75 -16.10 9.96
N SER A 478 2.54 -16.91 8.93
CA SER A 478 2.05 -16.44 7.64
C SER A 478 0.69 -15.72 7.73
N LEU A 479 -0.05 -15.85 8.85
CA LEU A 479 -1.25 -15.05 9.10
C LEU A 479 -0.95 -13.53 9.16
N VAL A 480 0.28 -13.14 9.48
CA VAL A 480 0.72 -11.74 9.51
C VAL A 480 0.74 -11.13 8.11
N ASP A 481 0.90 -11.94 7.07
CA ASP A 481 0.90 -11.49 5.67
C ASP A 481 -0.47 -10.94 5.22
N ILE A 482 -1.54 -11.22 5.96
CA ILE A 482 -2.84 -10.53 5.76
C ILE A 482 -2.71 -9.02 6.02
N ALA A 483 -1.93 -8.64 7.03
CA ALA A 483 -1.74 -7.23 7.38
C ALA A 483 -0.55 -6.59 6.65
N TYR A 484 0.52 -7.36 6.48
CA TYR A 484 1.78 -6.95 5.87
C TYR A 484 2.17 -7.98 4.79
N PRO A 485 1.73 -7.78 3.54
CA PRO A 485 1.99 -8.68 2.44
C PRO A 485 3.50 -8.89 2.19
N ASP A 486 3.84 -10.07 1.66
CA ASP A 486 5.17 -10.43 1.18
C ASP A 486 6.28 -10.48 2.26
N LEU A 487 5.91 -10.56 3.54
CA LEU A 487 6.90 -10.83 4.59
C LEU A 487 7.48 -12.24 4.49
N GLY A 488 6.69 -13.19 3.98
CA GLY A 488 7.09 -14.57 3.77
C GLY A 488 7.51 -15.30 5.06
N LEU A 489 6.87 -14.96 6.21
CA LEU A 489 7.23 -15.52 7.50
C LEU A 489 6.67 -16.94 7.69
N GLY A 490 7.57 -17.89 7.88
CA GLY A 490 7.25 -19.25 8.28
C GLY A 490 7.38 -19.48 9.79
N GLY A 491 6.94 -20.66 10.23
CA GLY A 491 6.97 -21.03 11.64
C GLY A 491 5.63 -20.86 12.34
N THR A 492 5.59 -21.15 13.65
CA THR A 492 4.39 -21.10 14.47
C THR A 492 4.62 -20.34 15.76
N VAL A 493 3.62 -19.57 16.18
CA VAL A 493 3.66 -18.81 17.43
C VAL A 493 2.71 -19.38 18.47
N ASN A 494 3.20 -19.48 19.71
CA ASN A 494 2.44 -19.78 20.92
C ASN A 494 2.61 -18.64 21.90
N GLY A 495 1.59 -18.39 22.70
CA GLY A 495 1.69 -17.41 23.78
C GLY A 495 0.42 -16.63 24.05
N THR A 496 0.58 -15.56 24.81
CA THR A 496 -0.53 -14.73 25.25
C THR A 496 -0.24 -13.27 25.02
N VAL A 497 -1.27 -12.49 24.67
CA VAL A 497 -1.24 -11.05 24.52
C VAL A 497 -2.39 -10.49 25.32
N LYS A 498 -2.11 -9.50 26.16
CA LYS A 498 -3.12 -8.74 26.93
C LYS A 498 -2.85 -7.26 26.76
N LEU A 499 -3.84 -6.53 26.30
CA LEU A 499 -3.75 -5.10 26.07
C LEU A 499 -4.98 -4.42 26.68
N THR A 500 -4.77 -3.27 27.27
CA THR A 500 -5.81 -2.38 27.77
C THR A 500 -5.48 -0.96 27.33
N GLN A 501 -6.44 -0.25 26.78
CA GLN A 501 -6.29 1.12 26.32
C GLN A 501 -7.40 1.99 26.90
N SER A 502 -7.05 3.08 27.56
CA SER A 502 -7.96 4.07 28.12
C SER A 502 -7.86 5.39 27.33
N ARG A 503 -8.99 5.91 26.80
CA ARG A 503 -9.16 7.24 26.19
C ARG A 503 -7.96 7.76 25.39
N SER A 504 -7.64 7.22 24.25
CA SER A 504 -6.53 7.70 23.38
C SER A 504 -5.12 7.68 24.04
N GLN A 505 -4.97 7.07 25.21
CA GLN A 505 -3.68 6.89 25.87
C GLN A 505 -2.90 5.73 25.21
N VAL A 506 -1.62 5.67 25.52
CA VAL A 506 -0.77 4.51 25.16
C VAL A 506 -1.40 3.23 25.73
N PRO A 507 -1.57 2.17 24.92
CA PRO A 507 -2.07 0.90 25.44
C PRO A 507 -1.12 0.36 26.52
N VAL A 508 -1.66 -0.21 27.58
CA VAL A 508 -0.92 -0.91 28.63
C VAL A 508 -1.12 -2.40 28.49
N GLY A 509 -0.08 -3.19 28.62
CA GLY A 509 -0.23 -4.63 28.54
C GLY A 509 1.05 -5.43 28.45
N GLU A 510 0.89 -6.72 28.23
CA GLU A 510 1.98 -7.66 28.11
C GLU A 510 1.76 -8.66 26.95
N ALA A 511 2.85 -9.10 26.34
CA ALA A 511 2.84 -10.21 25.42
C ALA A 511 4.00 -11.16 25.75
N LYS A 512 3.67 -12.45 25.88
CA LYS A 512 4.64 -13.55 26.09
C LYS A 512 4.48 -14.51 24.94
N LEU A 513 5.45 -14.53 24.03
CA LEU A 513 5.37 -15.26 22.78
C LEU A 513 6.55 -16.20 22.63
N THR A 514 6.30 -17.37 22.08
CA THR A 514 7.32 -18.32 21.65
C THR A 514 7.06 -18.67 20.20
N VAL A 515 7.98 -18.33 19.33
CA VAL A 515 7.95 -18.70 17.91
C VAL A 515 8.82 -19.93 17.73
N LYS A 516 8.30 -20.94 17.07
CA LYS A 516 9.02 -22.17 16.70
C LYS A 516 9.24 -22.21 15.20
N GLY A 517 10.49 -22.44 14.79
CA GLY A 517 10.85 -22.56 13.38
C GLY A 517 10.60 -21.29 12.60
N LEU A 518 10.93 -20.10 13.15
CA LEU A 518 10.86 -18.84 12.41
C LEU A 518 11.75 -18.92 11.18
N THR A 519 11.15 -18.74 10.03
CA THR A 519 11.83 -18.62 8.73
C THR A 519 11.31 -17.41 7.99
N ARG A 520 12.06 -16.93 7.04
CA ARG A 520 11.60 -16.03 5.99
C ARG A 520 11.89 -16.69 4.66
N SER A 521 10.87 -16.86 3.84
CA SER A 521 10.97 -17.40 2.49
C SER A 521 10.83 -16.27 1.48
N GLY A 522 11.78 -16.17 0.57
CA GLY A 522 11.71 -15.34 -0.61
C GLY A 522 11.50 -16.17 -1.86
N LEU A 523 11.75 -15.59 -3.04
CA LEU A 523 11.61 -16.26 -4.35
C LEU A 523 12.66 -17.36 -4.54
N ILE A 524 13.88 -17.18 -4.02
CA ILE A 524 15.05 -18.03 -4.28
C ILE A 524 15.52 -18.74 -3.01
N LEU A 525 15.51 -18.04 -1.87
CA LEU A 525 16.12 -18.50 -0.64
C LEU A 525 15.09 -18.56 0.52
N THR A 526 15.19 -19.61 1.33
CA THR A 526 14.49 -19.70 2.61
C THR A 526 15.51 -19.63 3.74
N SER A 527 15.24 -18.83 4.79
CA SER A 527 16.16 -18.72 5.93
C SER A 527 16.23 -20.03 6.72
N ALA A 528 17.38 -20.27 7.36
CA ALA A 528 17.49 -21.34 8.35
C ALA A 528 16.49 -21.09 9.48
N PRO A 529 15.75 -22.13 9.95
CA PRO A 529 14.78 -21.94 11.02
C PRO A 529 15.46 -21.57 12.35
N VAL A 530 14.86 -20.62 13.07
CA VAL A 530 15.27 -20.27 14.43
C VAL A 530 14.06 -20.26 15.36
N ASP A 531 14.28 -20.53 16.63
CA ASP A 531 13.28 -20.39 17.67
C ASP A 531 13.46 -19.05 18.38
N LEU A 532 12.35 -18.30 18.57
CA LEU A 532 12.35 -16.99 19.23
C LEU A 532 11.45 -17.03 20.47
N GLY A 533 12.00 -16.67 21.62
CA GLY A 533 11.24 -16.37 22.83
C GLY A 533 11.18 -14.86 23.02
N LEU A 534 9.97 -14.29 23.16
CA LEU A 534 9.73 -12.85 23.24
C LEU A 534 8.82 -12.49 24.40
N ASN A 535 9.22 -11.50 25.19
CA ASN A 535 8.44 -10.91 26.25
C ASN A 535 8.39 -9.39 26.04
N ILE A 536 7.16 -8.86 25.87
CA ILE A 536 6.88 -7.45 25.67
C ILE A 536 6.05 -6.94 26.83
N ALA A 537 6.38 -5.77 27.35
CA ALA A 537 5.61 -5.07 28.36
C ALA A 537 5.44 -3.61 27.93
N ILE A 538 4.20 -3.13 27.92
CA ILE A 538 3.86 -1.74 27.59
C ILE A 538 3.18 -1.12 28.79
N SER A 539 3.64 0.04 29.21
CA SER A 539 3.06 0.89 30.23
C SER A 539 2.69 2.26 29.64
N GLN A 540 2.03 3.10 30.41
CA GLN A 540 1.60 4.42 29.94
C GLN A 540 2.73 5.31 29.40
N ARG A 541 3.97 5.09 29.86
CA ARG A 541 5.13 5.91 29.49
C ARG A 541 6.25 5.13 28.80
N ASN A 542 6.22 3.81 28.83
CA ASN A 542 7.34 2.99 28.35
C ASN A 542 6.84 1.75 27.63
N ALA A 543 7.53 1.36 26.59
CA ALA A 543 7.40 0.04 25.98
C ALA A 543 8.75 -0.69 26.09
N ALA A 544 8.74 -1.91 26.54
CA ALA A 544 9.93 -2.74 26.69
C ALA A 544 9.76 -4.10 26.05
N ALA A 545 10.79 -4.60 25.42
CA ALA A 545 10.85 -5.94 24.85
C ALA A 545 12.18 -6.61 25.21
N ARG A 546 12.13 -7.93 25.46
CA ARG A 546 13.30 -8.77 25.62
C ARG A 546 13.06 -10.12 24.97
N GLY A 547 14.12 -10.67 24.35
CA GLY A 547 13.98 -11.95 23.68
C GLY A 547 15.27 -12.73 23.64
N ILE A 548 15.09 -14.02 23.32
CA ILE A 548 16.15 -14.98 23.08
C ILE A 548 15.95 -15.64 21.73
N ILE A 549 17.03 -15.87 21.01
CA ILE A 549 17.04 -16.60 19.74
C ILE A 549 17.80 -17.91 19.98
N LYS A 550 17.21 -19.02 19.56
CA LYS A 550 17.80 -20.34 19.64
C LYS A 550 17.93 -20.96 18.27
N SER A 551 18.97 -21.75 18.08
CA SER A 551 19.08 -22.64 16.91
C SER A 551 18.07 -23.80 17.00
N PRO A 552 17.83 -24.55 15.91
CA PRO A 552 16.94 -25.74 15.92
C PRO A 552 17.35 -26.78 16.98
N GLU A 553 18.63 -26.89 17.26
CA GLU A 553 19.20 -27.79 18.28
C GLU A 553 18.98 -27.28 19.73
N GLY A 554 18.36 -26.11 19.89
CA GLY A 554 18.05 -25.53 21.19
C GLY A 554 19.15 -24.67 21.82
N LYS A 555 20.29 -24.49 21.14
CA LYS A 555 21.40 -23.62 21.61
C LYS A 555 20.99 -22.17 21.52
N THR A 556 21.23 -21.38 22.56
CA THR A 556 21.01 -19.92 22.49
C THR A 556 22.08 -19.28 21.63
N ILE A 557 21.67 -18.69 20.51
CA ILE A 557 22.50 -17.99 19.55
C ILE A 557 22.34 -16.48 19.59
N GLY A 558 21.28 -15.97 20.24
CA GLY A 558 21.05 -14.54 20.38
C GLY A 558 20.25 -14.17 21.61
N ARG A 559 20.45 -12.94 22.08
CA ARG A 559 19.66 -12.28 23.12
C ARG A 559 19.54 -10.81 22.78
N PHE A 560 18.36 -10.25 23.01
CA PHE A 560 18.13 -8.83 22.86
C PHE A 560 17.17 -8.31 23.92
N GLN A 561 17.33 -7.04 24.24
CA GLN A 561 16.40 -6.27 25.05
C GLN A 561 16.34 -4.84 24.55
N GLY A 562 15.20 -4.19 24.73
CA GLY A 562 15.04 -2.81 24.36
C GLY A 562 13.90 -2.16 25.11
N ARG A 563 13.94 -0.85 25.23
CA ARG A 563 12.87 -0.04 25.80
C ARG A 563 12.78 1.29 25.06
N VAL A 564 11.54 1.74 24.85
CA VAL A 564 11.22 3.10 24.41
C VAL A 564 10.62 3.83 25.60
N THR A 565 11.04 5.06 25.86
CA THR A 565 10.62 5.83 27.02
C THR A 565 9.96 7.13 26.60
N GLY A 566 9.11 7.72 27.49
CA GLY A 566 8.47 9.02 27.24
C GLY A 566 7.27 8.96 26.30
N LEU A 567 6.58 7.81 26.19
CA LEU A 567 5.31 7.69 25.49
C LEU A 567 4.23 8.51 26.21
N GLY A 568 3.23 9.06 25.51
CA GLY A 568 2.10 9.62 26.24
C GLY A 568 1.23 10.72 25.61
N GLY A 569 1.56 11.31 24.47
CA GLY A 569 0.85 12.52 24.04
C GLY A 569 0.21 12.52 22.64
N GLY A 570 0.40 11.48 21.84
CA GLY A 570 -0.03 11.46 20.45
C GLY A 570 -0.55 10.10 19.99
N ARG A 571 -0.55 9.86 18.68
CA ARG A 571 -0.77 8.52 18.12
C ARG A 571 0.39 7.63 18.60
N TRP A 572 0.10 6.65 19.43
CA TRP A 572 1.11 5.85 20.12
C TRP A 572 2.06 5.12 19.16
N GLN A 573 1.60 4.77 17.94
CA GLN A 573 2.44 4.18 16.90
C GLN A 573 3.53 5.16 16.44
N ASP A 574 3.18 6.42 16.20
CA ASP A 574 4.12 7.47 15.76
C ASP A 574 5.10 7.81 16.88
N GLU A 575 4.62 7.83 18.12
CA GLU A 575 5.47 8.04 19.30
C GLU A 575 6.47 6.89 19.49
N LEU A 576 6.02 5.65 19.34
CA LEU A 576 6.89 4.48 19.43
C LEU A 576 8.07 4.57 18.46
N MET A 577 7.84 5.11 17.26
CA MET A 577 8.88 5.29 16.24
C MET A 577 9.85 6.44 16.54
N ARG A 578 9.39 7.51 17.19
CA ARG A 578 10.17 8.77 17.35
C ARG A 578 10.75 8.99 18.74
N LYS A 579 10.20 8.33 19.77
CA LYS A 579 10.64 8.53 21.18
C LYS A 579 11.97 7.84 21.46
N PRO A 580 12.68 8.28 22.52
CA PRO A 580 13.99 7.74 22.88
C PRO A 580 13.95 6.22 23.07
N LEU A 581 14.84 5.55 22.34
CA LEU A 581 15.09 4.13 22.36
C LEU A 581 16.40 3.83 23.09
N PHE A 582 16.39 2.80 23.90
CA PHE A 582 17.57 2.10 24.37
C PHE A 582 17.40 0.61 24.07
N ALA A 583 18.35 0.00 23.37
CA ALA A 583 18.32 -1.44 23.13
C ALA A 583 19.72 -2.03 23.14
N GLN A 584 19.80 -3.32 23.45
CA GLN A 584 21.02 -4.11 23.41
C GLN A 584 20.75 -5.44 22.73
N ALA A 585 21.66 -5.85 21.88
CA ALA A 585 21.61 -7.13 21.19
C ALA A 585 22.99 -7.81 21.22
N ARG A 586 22.97 -9.12 21.42
CA ARG A 586 24.16 -10.00 21.33
C ARG A 586 23.75 -11.21 20.53
N PHE A 587 24.53 -11.54 19.53
CA PHE A 587 24.29 -12.69 18.65
C PHE A 587 25.60 -13.46 18.42
N SER A 588 25.53 -14.79 18.42
CA SER A 588 26.63 -15.67 18.08
C SER A 588 26.08 -16.95 17.46
N GLY A 589 26.09 -17.01 16.14
CA GLY A 589 25.47 -18.09 15.38
C GLY A 589 25.83 -18.03 13.90
N GLY A 590 25.07 -18.77 13.08
CA GLY A 590 25.20 -18.71 11.63
C GLY A 590 24.68 -17.38 11.08
N ALA A 591 25.45 -16.73 10.24
CA ALA A 591 25.11 -15.44 9.67
C ALA A 591 23.84 -15.54 8.80
N GLU A 592 23.59 -16.69 8.15
CA GLU A 592 22.40 -16.99 7.35
C GLU A 592 21.09 -16.83 8.11
N SER A 593 21.11 -17.07 9.43
CA SER A 593 19.92 -16.91 10.29
C SER A 593 19.47 -15.45 10.40
N LEU A 594 20.40 -14.50 10.31
CA LEU A 594 20.10 -13.06 10.32
C LEU A 594 19.99 -12.50 8.90
N TRP A 595 20.90 -12.90 8.01
CA TRP A 595 20.99 -12.36 6.65
C TRP A 595 19.71 -12.58 5.86
N ARG A 596 19.22 -13.80 5.82
CA ARG A 596 18.00 -14.16 5.08
C ARG A 596 16.75 -13.49 5.63
N LEU A 597 16.74 -13.08 6.92
CA LEU A 597 15.66 -12.27 7.48
C LEU A 597 15.61 -10.85 6.92
N THR A 598 16.69 -10.35 6.32
CA THR A 598 16.71 -9.04 5.67
C THR A 598 15.94 -9.01 4.35
N GLY A 599 15.71 -10.18 3.73
CA GLY A 599 15.05 -10.31 2.42
C GLY A 599 15.97 -10.04 1.23
N VAL A 600 17.28 -9.96 1.44
CA VAL A 600 18.27 -9.89 0.34
C VAL A 600 18.49 -11.29 -0.20
N GLU A 601 18.06 -11.54 -1.43
CA GLU A 601 18.05 -12.87 -2.07
C GLU A 601 19.17 -13.07 -3.10
N THR A 602 19.84 -12.01 -3.49
CA THR A 602 20.91 -12.04 -4.50
C THR A 602 22.12 -12.86 -4.04
N PHE A 603 22.39 -12.88 -2.74
CA PHE A 603 23.41 -13.71 -2.11
C PHE A 603 22.96 -14.24 -0.77
N ASP A 604 23.53 -15.39 -0.40
CA ASP A 604 23.45 -15.96 0.93
C ASP A 604 24.77 -15.73 1.68
N LEU A 605 24.69 -15.68 3.01
CA LEU A 605 25.86 -15.45 3.86
C LEU A 605 25.93 -16.51 4.97
N PRO A 606 26.20 -17.80 4.66
CA PRO A 606 26.36 -18.82 5.68
C PRO A 606 27.69 -18.68 6.43
N GLY A 607 27.71 -19.26 7.65
CA GLY A 607 28.90 -19.37 8.48
C GLY A 607 28.84 -18.54 9.78
N PRO A 608 29.80 -18.75 10.68
CA PRO A 608 29.75 -18.18 12.03
C PRO A 608 29.96 -16.67 12.04
N VAL A 609 29.03 -15.97 12.71
CA VAL A 609 29.18 -14.53 13.00
C VAL A 609 28.88 -14.26 14.47
N SER A 610 29.62 -13.31 15.05
CA SER A 610 29.29 -12.72 16.35
C SER A 610 29.00 -11.23 16.18
N ALA A 611 27.92 -10.79 16.77
CA ALA A 611 27.48 -9.39 16.73
C ALA A 611 27.12 -8.90 18.12
N SER A 612 27.54 -7.68 18.43
CA SER A 612 27.12 -6.96 19.62
C SER A 612 26.69 -5.55 19.21
N ALA A 613 25.52 -5.12 19.66
CA ALA A 613 24.99 -3.81 19.38
C ALA A 613 24.34 -3.23 20.63
N ASP A 614 24.68 -1.99 20.94
CA ASP A 614 24.01 -1.13 21.89
C ASP A 614 23.37 0.00 21.06
N VAL A 615 22.06 0.19 21.21
CA VAL A 615 21.27 1.07 20.34
C VAL A 615 20.64 2.16 21.18
N SER A 616 20.82 3.40 20.73
CA SER A 616 20.20 4.61 21.28
C SER A 616 19.46 5.37 20.18
N GLY A 617 18.99 6.59 20.44
CA GLY A 617 18.23 7.38 19.46
C GLY A 617 16.74 7.05 19.45
N SER A 618 16.17 6.67 18.31
CA SER A 618 14.77 6.27 18.14
C SER A 618 14.67 5.07 17.19
N LEU A 619 13.50 4.42 17.14
CA LEU A 619 13.29 3.35 16.18
C LEU A 619 13.35 3.83 14.71
N ALA A 620 12.91 5.07 14.44
CA ALA A 620 13.02 5.67 13.10
C ALA A 620 14.45 6.09 12.74
N ASN A 621 15.26 6.47 13.75
CA ASN A 621 16.66 6.87 13.55
C ASN A 621 17.54 6.25 14.65
N PRO A 622 17.89 4.96 14.53
CA PRO A 622 18.69 4.26 15.53
C PRO A 622 20.16 4.68 15.44
N GLN A 623 20.74 4.99 16.59
CA GLN A 623 22.18 5.17 16.77
C GLN A 623 22.74 3.89 17.38
N ILE A 624 23.51 3.15 16.59
CA ILE A 624 24.01 1.84 16.96
C ILE A 624 25.51 1.95 17.25
N GLU A 625 25.93 1.46 18.39
CA GLU A 625 27.31 1.24 18.74
C GLU A 625 27.58 -0.25 18.91
N GLY A 626 28.65 -0.75 18.31
CA GLY A 626 28.89 -2.18 18.43
C GLY A 626 29.85 -2.74 17.41
N LEU A 627 29.96 -4.05 17.44
CA LEU A 627 30.93 -4.81 16.64
C LEU A 627 30.23 -6.01 15.98
N VAL A 628 30.63 -6.27 14.74
CA VAL A 628 30.33 -7.52 14.03
C VAL A 628 31.64 -8.18 13.64
N ARG A 629 31.79 -9.46 13.96
CA ARG A 629 33.03 -10.22 13.66
C ARG A 629 32.68 -11.53 13.00
N THR A 630 33.44 -11.85 11.97
CA THR A 630 33.52 -13.19 11.42
C THR A 630 34.94 -13.54 11.03
N SER A 631 35.29 -14.80 11.18
CA SER A 631 36.58 -15.32 10.74
C SER A 631 36.46 -16.42 9.68
N ASN A 632 35.26 -16.88 9.40
CA ASN A 632 34.98 -17.98 8.48
C ASN A 632 33.56 -17.93 7.92
N ALA A 633 33.06 -16.74 7.61
CA ALA A 633 31.81 -16.65 6.85
C ALA A 633 32.03 -17.02 5.39
N ARG A 634 30.95 -17.39 4.72
CA ARG A 634 30.92 -17.73 3.30
C ARG A 634 29.84 -16.91 2.62
N LEU A 635 30.11 -16.40 1.45
CA LEU A 635 29.14 -15.74 0.59
C LEU A 635 28.87 -16.63 -0.61
N GLU A 636 27.60 -16.86 -0.88
CA GLU A 636 27.12 -17.68 -2.01
C GLU A 636 26.08 -16.91 -2.82
N SER A 637 26.19 -16.95 -4.14
CA SER A 637 25.18 -16.44 -5.05
C SER A 637 24.64 -17.58 -5.93
N PRO A 638 23.39 -18.01 -5.74
CA PRO A 638 22.76 -19.02 -6.58
C PRO A 638 22.67 -18.60 -8.06
N LEU A 639 22.57 -17.27 -8.31
CA LEU A 639 22.42 -16.73 -9.67
C LEU A 639 23.70 -16.80 -10.48
N THR A 640 24.84 -16.55 -9.85
CA THR A 640 26.15 -16.50 -10.50
C THR A 640 27.02 -17.71 -10.20
N GLY A 641 26.60 -18.58 -9.27
CA GLY A 641 27.44 -19.66 -8.76
C GLY A 641 28.67 -19.17 -7.96
N THR A 642 28.72 -17.88 -7.62
CA THR A 642 29.83 -17.29 -6.84
C THR A 642 29.90 -17.90 -5.46
N VAL A 643 31.08 -18.34 -5.06
CA VAL A 643 31.39 -18.79 -3.71
C VAL A 643 32.64 -18.10 -3.21
N VAL A 644 32.50 -17.29 -2.14
CA VAL A 644 33.61 -16.70 -1.43
C VAL A 644 33.66 -17.30 -0.03
N SER A 645 34.69 -18.03 0.29
CA SER A 645 34.89 -18.73 1.57
C SER A 645 35.88 -17.99 2.45
N ASN A 646 35.98 -18.43 3.72
CA ASN A 646 36.96 -17.90 4.69
C ASN A 646 36.87 -16.37 4.80
N ILE A 647 35.68 -15.81 4.72
CA ILE A 647 35.49 -14.37 4.85
C ILE A 647 35.88 -13.96 6.28
N LYS A 648 36.81 -13.02 6.36
CA LYS A 648 37.29 -12.43 7.62
C LYS A 648 37.05 -10.94 7.61
N THR A 649 36.32 -10.47 8.62
CA THR A 649 36.07 -9.04 8.80
C THR A 649 35.78 -8.71 10.26
N VAL A 650 36.09 -7.48 10.67
CA VAL A 650 35.63 -6.86 11.91
C VAL A 650 34.96 -5.55 11.53
N GLY A 651 33.65 -5.51 11.61
CA GLY A 651 32.86 -4.33 11.39
C GLY A 651 32.56 -3.58 12.67
N ARG A 652 32.46 -2.26 12.58
CA ARG A 652 32.00 -1.38 13.65
C ARG A 652 30.76 -0.61 13.21
N PHE A 653 29.80 -0.47 14.10
CA PHE A 653 28.70 0.43 13.90
C PHE A 653 29.13 1.88 14.18
N ASP A 654 28.70 2.79 13.30
CA ASP A 654 28.84 4.23 13.39
C ASP A 654 27.45 4.81 13.09
N GLY A 655 26.68 5.08 14.13
CA GLY A 655 25.25 5.40 14.01
C GLY A 655 24.44 4.25 13.39
N SER A 656 23.68 4.51 12.36
CA SER A 656 22.90 3.48 11.65
C SER A 656 23.73 2.67 10.64
N ARG A 657 25.03 2.96 10.51
CA ARG A 657 25.91 2.39 9.49
C ARG A 657 26.90 1.41 10.09
N LEU A 658 26.92 0.16 9.60
CA LEU A 658 27.95 -0.82 9.88
C LEU A 658 29.11 -0.62 8.90
N VAL A 659 30.27 -0.22 9.38
CA VAL A 659 31.47 0.01 8.57
C VAL A 659 32.39 -1.22 8.69
N LEU A 660 32.79 -1.77 7.55
CA LEU A 660 33.75 -2.86 7.39
C LEU A 660 35.05 -2.29 6.83
N PRO A 661 36.01 -1.90 7.66
CA PRO A 661 37.25 -1.25 7.19
C PRO A 661 38.17 -2.20 6.40
N LYS A 662 38.04 -3.49 6.66
CA LYS A 662 38.79 -4.53 5.96
C LYS A 662 37.95 -5.81 5.88
N LEU A 663 37.83 -6.33 4.67
CA LEU A 663 37.20 -7.61 4.36
C LEU A 663 38.19 -8.42 3.50
N THR A 664 38.35 -9.70 3.80
CA THR A 664 39.12 -10.61 2.98
C THR A 664 38.37 -11.94 2.84
N GLY A 665 38.50 -12.59 1.68
CA GLY A 665 37.90 -13.88 1.41
C GLY A 665 38.68 -14.61 0.30
N VAL A 666 38.38 -15.90 0.13
CA VAL A 666 39.00 -16.78 -0.86
C VAL A 666 37.89 -17.38 -1.74
N THR A 667 38.07 -17.31 -3.05
CA THR A 667 37.15 -17.93 -4.01
C THR A 667 37.59 -19.35 -4.36
N SER A 668 36.69 -20.11 -4.99
CA SER A 668 37.02 -21.41 -5.59
C SER A 668 38.21 -21.25 -6.55
N GLY A 669 39.17 -22.18 -6.49
CA GLY A 669 40.44 -22.10 -7.29
C GLY A 669 41.56 -21.27 -6.68
N GLY A 670 41.45 -20.77 -5.44
CA GLY A 670 42.54 -20.11 -4.69
C GLY A 670 42.62 -18.59 -4.91
N GLY A 671 41.79 -18.00 -5.71
CA GLY A 671 41.70 -16.54 -5.91
C GLY A 671 41.20 -15.82 -4.64
N THR A 672 41.58 -14.55 -4.49
CA THR A 672 41.27 -13.78 -3.29
C THR A 672 40.44 -12.54 -3.60
N VAL A 673 39.60 -12.18 -2.66
CA VAL A 673 38.90 -10.90 -2.63
C VAL A 673 39.29 -10.15 -1.36
N SER A 674 39.50 -8.84 -1.50
CA SER A 674 39.79 -7.97 -0.38
C SER A 674 39.11 -6.62 -0.61
N GLY A 675 38.78 -5.93 0.45
CA GLY A 675 38.13 -4.65 0.31
C GLY A 675 37.63 -4.06 1.62
N SER A 676 36.78 -3.07 1.47
CA SER A 676 36.09 -2.39 2.57
C SER A 676 34.64 -2.08 2.14
N GLY A 677 33.79 -1.74 3.09
CA GLY A 677 32.44 -1.36 2.77
C GLY A 677 31.62 -0.91 3.96
N SER A 678 30.37 -0.62 3.71
CA SER A 678 29.41 -0.31 4.76
C SER A 678 27.98 -0.71 4.39
N PHE A 679 27.20 -1.00 5.41
CA PHE A 679 25.76 -1.27 5.33
C PHE A 679 25.04 -0.21 6.15
N ASN A 680 24.08 0.49 5.56
CA ASN A 680 23.25 1.47 6.25
C ASN A 680 21.90 0.84 6.59
N PHE A 681 21.55 0.83 7.88
CA PHE A 681 20.32 0.29 8.44
C PHE A 681 19.33 1.39 8.86
N ALA A 682 19.51 2.64 8.41
CA ALA A 682 18.52 3.69 8.62
C ALA A 682 17.18 3.26 7.96
N VAL A 683 16.13 3.22 8.76
CA VAL A 683 14.80 2.79 8.31
C VAL A 683 14.07 4.00 7.74
N GLU A 684 14.34 4.35 6.51
CA GLU A 684 13.45 5.18 5.72
C GLU A 684 12.40 4.27 5.06
N PRO A 685 11.11 4.63 5.04
CA PRO A 685 10.03 3.70 4.64
C PRO A 685 10.16 3.11 3.23
N ASP A 686 10.92 3.76 2.34
CA ASP A 686 11.10 3.36 0.94
C ASP A 686 12.56 3.01 0.56
N GLU A 687 13.51 3.18 1.48
CA GLU A 687 14.93 2.99 1.24
C GLU A 687 15.42 1.67 1.83
N GLY A 688 15.41 0.58 1.24
CA GLY A 688 16.00 -0.68 1.76
C GLY A 688 17.40 -0.49 2.41
N ILE A 689 18.10 -1.56 2.72
CA ILE A 689 19.45 -1.50 3.27
C ILE A 689 20.41 -0.88 2.25
N GLY A 690 21.02 0.25 2.58
CA GLY A 690 22.05 0.89 1.76
C GLY A 690 23.35 0.11 1.81
N ILE A 691 23.89 -0.35 0.67
CA ILE A 691 25.14 -1.11 0.56
C ILE A 691 26.15 -0.28 -0.21
N VAL A 692 27.36 -0.14 0.38
CA VAL A 692 28.50 0.48 -0.25
C VAL A 692 29.70 -0.45 -0.04
N MET A 693 30.21 -1.07 -1.13
CA MET A 693 31.37 -1.96 -1.06
C MET A 693 32.40 -1.57 -2.12
N ASP A 694 33.64 -1.54 -1.75
CA ASP A 694 34.80 -1.38 -2.62
C ASP A 694 35.68 -2.63 -2.46
N ILE A 695 35.69 -3.47 -3.49
CA ILE A 695 36.31 -4.80 -3.48
C ILE A 695 37.42 -4.81 -4.52
N ASN A 696 38.53 -5.40 -4.20
CA ASN A 696 39.60 -5.73 -5.13
C ASN A 696 39.69 -7.26 -5.25
N ALA A 697 39.46 -7.75 -6.45
CA ALA A 697 39.57 -9.17 -6.80
C ALA A 697 40.97 -9.48 -7.33
N GLN A 698 41.54 -10.61 -6.93
CA GLN A 698 42.80 -11.14 -7.45
C GLN A 698 42.60 -12.60 -7.87
N GLN A 699 42.52 -12.84 -9.16
CA GLN A 699 42.21 -14.15 -9.75
C GLN A 699 40.99 -14.81 -9.09
N ALA A 700 39.98 -14.00 -8.77
CA ALA A 700 38.81 -14.44 -8.03
C ALA A 700 37.76 -15.04 -8.99
N ALA A 701 37.32 -16.27 -8.75
CA ALA A 701 36.22 -16.90 -9.46
C ALA A 701 34.90 -16.28 -8.98
N LEU A 702 34.40 -15.28 -9.72
CA LEU A 702 33.17 -14.54 -9.37
C LEU A 702 31.93 -15.00 -10.14
N ILE A 703 32.13 -15.77 -11.20
CA ILE A 703 31.03 -16.46 -11.89
C ILE A 703 31.46 -17.92 -12.07
N ALA A 704 30.62 -18.86 -11.66
CA ALA A 704 30.90 -20.29 -11.71
C ALA A 704 29.61 -21.05 -12.08
N ARG A 705 29.12 -20.81 -13.30
CA ARG A 705 27.98 -21.49 -13.90
C ARG A 705 28.47 -22.54 -14.88
N ASP A 706 27.66 -23.52 -15.24
CA ASP A 706 28.00 -24.58 -16.20
C ASP A 706 28.12 -24.08 -17.64
N ASP A 707 27.45 -22.98 -17.98
CA ASP A 707 27.47 -22.32 -19.28
C ASP A 707 28.50 -21.21 -19.38
N PHE A 708 28.81 -20.57 -18.27
CA PHE A 708 29.78 -19.46 -18.20
C PHE A 708 30.48 -19.41 -16.85
N ALA A 709 31.82 -19.36 -16.87
CA ALA A 709 32.62 -19.07 -15.69
C ALA A 709 33.65 -17.98 -15.97
N ALA A 710 33.88 -17.14 -14.96
CA ALA A 710 34.84 -16.05 -15.07
C ALA A 710 35.66 -15.91 -13.78
N THR A 711 36.99 -15.95 -13.96
CA THR A 711 37.98 -15.58 -12.94
C THR A 711 38.46 -14.19 -13.25
N VAL A 712 38.34 -13.26 -12.30
CA VAL A 712 38.60 -11.84 -12.55
C VAL A 712 39.69 -11.26 -11.63
N THR A 713 40.36 -10.24 -12.11
CA THR A 713 41.29 -9.39 -11.34
C THR A 713 40.89 -7.93 -11.58
N GLY A 714 40.78 -7.15 -10.55
CA GLY A 714 40.46 -5.73 -10.64
C GLY A 714 39.51 -5.21 -9.55
N PRO A 715 39.24 -3.90 -9.57
CA PRO A 715 38.35 -3.25 -8.62
C PRO A 715 36.88 -3.47 -9.02
N ILE A 716 36.05 -3.77 -8.02
CA ILE A 716 34.58 -3.90 -8.16
C ILE A 716 33.95 -3.05 -7.09
N LYS A 717 33.01 -2.20 -7.50
CA LYS A 717 32.22 -1.33 -6.62
C LYS A 717 30.75 -1.78 -6.61
N ILE A 718 30.19 -1.96 -5.42
CA ILE A 718 28.78 -2.30 -5.24
C ILE A 718 28.12 -1.17 -4.47
N ARG A 719 27.07 -0.63 -5.01
CA ARG A 719 26.26 0.45 -4.42
C ARG A 719 24.79 0.06 -4.51
N SER A 720 24.05 0.21 -3.43
CA SER A 720 22.59 0.06 -3.48
C SER A 720 21.89 1.29 -2.91
N SER A 721 20.72 1.57 -3.43
CA SER A 721 19.80 2.60 -2.98
C SER A 721 18.36 2.07 -3.00
N ALA A 722 17.40 2.92 -2.65
CA ALA A 722 15.97 2.63 -2.74
C ALA A 722 15.53 2.08 -4.11
N ASP A 723 16.17 2.56 -5.19
CA ASP A 723 15.83 2.23 -6.58
C ASP A 723 16.52 0.96 -7.12
N GLY A 724 17.26 0.23 -6.27
CA GLY A 724 17.99 -0.97 -6.67
C GLY A 724 19.48 -0.90 -6.35
N GLY A 725 20.30 -1.67 -7.09
CA GLY A 725 21.74 -1.74 -6.91
C GLY A 725 22.53 -1.54 -8.17
N LEU A 726 23.77 -1.06 -8.06
CA LEU A 726 24.73 -0.92 -9.14
C LEU A 726 26.01 -1.72 -8.79
N ILE A 727 26.42 -2.59 -9.69
CA ILE A 727 27.70 -3.28 -9.67
C ILE A 727 28.55 -2.71 -10.80
N SER A 728 29.64 -2.03 -10.46
CA SER A 728 30.51 -1.36 -11.41
C SER A 728 31.98 -1.73 -11.19
N GLY A 729 32.78 -1.60 -12.23
CA GLY A 729 34.22 -1.83 -12.14
C GLY A 729 34.89 -2.10 -13.47
N ASP A 730 36.24 -2.03 -13.44
CA ASP A 730 37.10 -2.37 -14.57
C ASP A 730 37.88 -3.64 -14.20
N VAL A 731 37.54 -4.75 -14.85
CA VAL A 731 38.08 -6.05 -14.49
C VAL A 731 38.79 -6.72 -15.67
N THR A 732 39.88 -7.43 -15.34
CA THR A 732 40.55 -8.29 -16.27
C THR A 732 40.11 -9.73 -16.06
N LEU A 733 39.66 -10.39 -17.14
CA LEU A 733 39.29 -11.80 -17.16
C LEU A 733 40.59 -12.65 -17.28
N ASN A 734 40.94 -13.35 -16.23
CA ASN A 734 42.18 -14.14 -16.18
C ASN A 734 42.01 -15.54 -16.76
N ARG A 735 40.99 -16.27 -16.35
CA ARG A 735 40.62 -17.57 -16.86
C ARG A 735 39.11 -17.62 -16.88
N SER A 736 38.56 -17.63 -18.09
CA SER A 736 37.10 -17.62 -18.28
C SER A 736 36.74 -18.60 -19.37
N PHE A 737 35.59 -19.23 -19.27
CA PHE A 737 35.07 -20.04 -20.34
C PHE A 737 33.63 -19.72 -20.64
N PHE A 738 33.26 -19.89 -21.90
CA PHE A 738 31.89 -19.79 -22.36
C PHE A 738 31.54 -21.05 -23.17
N ARG A 739 30.44 -21.73 -22.84
CA ARG A 739 30.03 -22.96 -23.51
C ARG A 739 28.77 -22.72 -24.32
N PHE A 740 28.89 -22.85 -25.63
CA PHE A 740 27.76 -22.79 -26.53
C PHE A 740 26.86 -24.03 -26.41
N GLY A 741 25.53 -23.83 -26.53
CA GLY A 741 24.56 -24.92 -26.65
C GLY A 741 23.85 -25.28 -25.35
N GLN A 742 24.40 -24.93 -24.17
CA GLN A 742 23.69 -25.12 -22.88
C GLN A 742 22.81 -23.91 -22.51
N ALA A 743 23.28 -22.70 -22.75
CA ALA A 743 22.49 -21.48 -22.50
C ALA A 743 21.29 -21.35 -23.43
N SER A 744 21.43 -21.79 -24.68
CA SER A 744 20.32 -21.81 -25.65
C SER A 744 19.25 -22.87 -25.34
N ALA A 745 19.59 -23.96 -24.66
CA ALA A 745 18.59 -24.95 -24.25
C ALA A 745 17.62 -24.45 -23.21
N THR A 746 18.06 -23.56 -22.29
CA THR A 746 17.16 -22.90 -21.33
C THR A 746 16.48 -21.65 -21.89
N ALA A 747 17.11 -20.94 -22.82
CA ALA A 747 16.51 -19.80 -23.52
C ALA A 747 15.54 -20.22 -24.64
N SER A 748 15.64 -21.47 -25.15
CA SER A 748 14.78 -22.06 -26.16
C SER A 748 13.69 -22.97 -25.61
N LEU A 749 13.36 -22.87 -24.34
CA LEU A 749 12.08 -23.40 -23.89
C LEU A 749 11.02 -22.71 -24.75
N PRO A 750 10.27 -23.46 -25.58
CA PRO A 750 9.23 -22.86 -26.36
C PRO A 750 8.33 -22.09 -25.43
N ASP A 751 7.96 -20.88 -25.81
CA ASP A 751 6.94 -20.11 -25.12
C ASP A 751 5.66 -20.96 -25.15
N ILE A 752 5.55 -21.83 -24.14
CA ILE A 752 4.39 -22.70 -23.98
C ILE A 752 3.28 -21.74 -23.61
N LYS A 753 2.49 -21.35 -24.61
CA LYS A 753 1.25 -20.60 -24.36
C LYS A 753 0.34 -21.47 -23.52
N THR A 754 0.59 -21.47 -22.22
CA THR A 754 -0.27 -22.14 -21.25
C THR A 754 -1.57 -21.36 -21.17
N ARG A 755 -2.65 -21.93 -21.62
CA ARG A 755 -4.00 -21.48 -21.32
C ARG A 755 -4.41 -22.20 -20.05
N GLU A 756 -4.34 -21.52 -18.92
CA GLU A 756 -4.93 -22.03 -17.69
C GLU A 756 -6.45 -22.12 -17.87
N ILE A 757 -6.94 -23.35 -17.99
CA ILE A 757 -8.36 -23.66 -18.06
C ILE A 757 -8.86 -23.60 -16.61
N ASN A 758 -9.91 -22.82 -16.34
CA ASN A 758 -10.47 -22.55 -15.01
C ASN A 758 -9.64 -21.64 -14.09
N ARG A 759 -8.78 -20.78 -14.65
CA ARG A 759 -8.17 -19.71 -13.86
C ARG A 759 -9.26 -18.83 -13.27
N ARG A 760 -9.29 -18.72 -11.96
CA ARG A 760 -10.19 -17.79 -11.27
C ARG A 760 -9.82 -16.36 -11.67
N ALA A 761 -10.82 -15.50 -11.90
CA ALA A 761 -10.60 -14.10 -12.30
C ALA A 761 -9.83 -13.28 -11.23
N ASP A 762 -9.75 -13.81 -10.01
CA ASP A 762 -9.09 -13.27 -8.83
C ASP A 762 -7.64 -13.73 -8.67
N GLU A 763 -7.16 -14.69 -9.46
CA GLU A 763 -5.77 -15.12 -9.49
C GLU A 763 -5.00 -14.31 -10.53
N ARG A 764 -4.42 -13.17 -10.14
CA ARG A 764 -3.36 -12.52 -10.91
C ARG A 764 -2.00 -13.00 -10.39
N PRO A 765 -1.02 -13.24 -11.28
CA PRO A 765 0.34 -13.45 -10.80
C PRO A 765 0.77 -12.20 -10.04
N VAL A 766 1.26 -12.41 -8.83
CA VAL A 766 1.88 -11.35 -8.04
C VAL A 766 3.08 -10.86 -8.84
N GLN A 767 3.02 -9.65 -9.36
CA GLN A 767 4.21 -8.99 -9.88
C GLN A 767 5.04 -8.57 -8.67
N VAL A 768 5.98 -9.42 -8.28
CA VAL A 768 7.01 -9.04 -7.35
C VAL A 768 7.81 -7.92 -8.01
N ARG A 769 7.70 -6.72 -7.50
CA ARG A 769 8.59 -5.62 -7.88
C ARG A 769 9.96 -5.90 -7.27
N SER A 770 10.76 -6.73 -7.96
CA SER A 770 12.19 -6.80 -7.65
C SER A 770 12.80 -5.46 -8.06
N ARG A 771 13.45 -4.80 -7.11
CA ARG A 771 14.22 -3.59 -7.42
C ARG A 771 15.40 -4.01 -8.29
N PRO A 772 15.57 -3.49 -9.52
CA PRO A 772 16.54 -4.04 -10.46
C PRO A 772 17.97 -3.71 -10.02
N TRP A 773 18.79 -4.74 -9.89
CA TRP A 773 20.25 -4.59 -9.86
C TRP A 773 20.75 -4.36 -11.29
N ARG A 774 21.73 -3.50 -11.44
CA ARG A 774 22.31 -3.11 -12.74
C ARG A 774 23.81 -3.33 -12.76
N PHE A 775 24.33 -3.64 -13.96
CA PHE A 775 25.75 -3.66 -14.23
C PHE A 775 26.22 -2.36 -14.89
N ASP A 776 27.46 -1.97 -14.62
CA ASP A 776 28.30 -1.03 -15.37
C ASP A 776 29.73 -1.49 -15.25
N LEU A 777 30.05 -2.55 -16.01
CA LEU A 777 31.34 -3.25 -15.95
C LEU A 777 32.09 -3.14 -17.26
N THR A 778 33.39 -2.86 -17.21
CA THR A 778 34.32 -3.07 -18.30
C THR A 778 35.10 -4.34 -18.01
N ALA A 779 35.10 -5.29 -18.95
CA ALA A 779 35.76 -6.57 -18.83
C ALA A 779 36.78 -6.76 -19.98
N ASP A 780 38.06 -6.78 -19.62
CA ASP A 780 39.15 -7.01 -20.56
C ASP A 780 39.70 -8.42 -20.41
N ALA A 781 39.68 -9.18 -21.49
CA ALA A 781 40.25 -10.54 -21.59
C ALA A 781 41.36 -10.58 -22.64
N PRO A 782 42.60 -10.26 -22.33
CA PRO A 782 43.61 -10.12 -23.36
C PRO A 782 43.95 -11.44 -24.09
N ASN A 783 43.82 -12.60 -23.44
CA ASN A 783 44.15 -13.88 -24.08
C ASN A 783 43.65 -15.15 -23.36
N ARG A 784 42.58 -15.13 -22.60
CA ARG A 784 42.16 -16.28 -21.76
C ARG A 784 40.63 -16.50 -21.67
N LEU A 785 39.89 -16.08 -22.67
CA LEU A 785 38.50 -16.45 -22.80
C LEU A 785 38.41 -17.71 -23.65
N ARG A 786 38.15 -18.87 -23.05
CA ARG A 786 37.93 -20.12 -23.75
C ARG A 786 36.47 -20.25 -24.16
N VAL A 787 36.24 -20.53 -25.42
CA VAL A 787 34.91 -20.75 -26.00
C VAL A 787 34.82 -22.17 -26.48
N GLU A 788 33.89 -22.93 -25.87
CA GLU A 788 33.68 -24.36 -26.16
C GLU A 788 32.24 -24.64 -26.57
N GLY A 789 32.00 -25.77 -27.23
CA GLY A 789 30.66 -26.29 -27.51
C GLY A 789 30.34 -26.31 -29.01
N LEU A 790 29.42 -27.17 -29.40
CA LEU A 790 28.99 -27.39 -30.79
C LEU A 790 30.14 -27.65 -31.76
N GLY A 791 31.20 -28.32 -31.29
CA GLY A 791 32.40 -28.59 -32.10
C GLY A 791 33.49 -27.53 -32.02
N LEU A 792 33.27 -26.39 -31.42
CA LEU A 792 34.22 -25.32 -31.23
C LEU A 792 35.04 -25.57 -29.93
N ASP A 793 36.36 -25.40 -30.01
CA ASP A 793 37.31 -25.34 -28.89
C ASP A 793 38.34 -24.27 -29.23
N SER A 794 38.21 -23.10 -28.66
CA SER A 794 38.94 -21.90 -29.10
C SER A 794 39.22 -20.95 -27.93
N GLU A 795 40.26 -20.13 -28.11
CA GLU A 795 40.74 -19.13 -27.16
C GLU A 795 40.64 -17.73 -27.78
N TRP A 796 40.08 -16.79 -27.03
CA TRP A 796 39.77 -15.45 -27.53
C TRP A 796 40.34 -14.38 -26.63
N GLY A 797 40.68 -13.24 -27.20
CA GLY A 797 40.85 -11.97 -26.51
C GLY A 797 39.61 -11.12 -26.69
N ALA A 798 39.11 -10.49 -25.59
CA ALA A 798 37.89 -9.72 -25.65
C ALA A 798 38.01 -8.42 -24.85
N ASN A 799 37.34 -7.36 -25.32
CA ASN A 799 37.10 -6.14 -24.58
C ASN A 799 35.58 -5.86 -24.60
N LEU A 800 34.96 -5.95 -23.44
CA LEU A 800 33.52 -5.97 -23.33
C LEU A 800 33.06 -4.93 -22.33
N LYS A 801 32.01 -4.17 -22.67
CA LYS A 801 31.26 -3.32 -21.76
C LYS A 801 29.90 -3.94 -21.49
N ILE A 802 29.62 -4.20 -20.21
CA ILE A 802 28.39 -4.84 -19.75
C ILE A 802 27.58 -3.82 -18.94
N THR A 803 26.37 -3.50 -19.38
CA THR A 803 25.50 -2.49 -18.73
C THR A 803 24.08 -2.98 -18.63
N GLY A 804 23.23 -2.27 -17.87
CA GLY A 804 21.80 -2.57 -17.76
C GLY A 804 21.44 -3.56 -16.64
N PRO A 805 20.17 -4.02 -16.57
CA PRO A 805 19.67 -4.91 -15.52
C PRO A 805 20.42 -6.25 -15.49
N VAL A 806 20.66 -6.80 -14.28
CA VAL A 806 21.39 -8.08 -14.10
C VAL A 806 20.69 -9.27 -14.75
N ASP A 807 19.37 -9.25 -14.80
CA ASP A 807 18.53 -10.28 -15.43
C ASP A 807 18.40 -10.14 -16.96
N ASN A 808 18.71 -8.96 -17.51
CA ASN A 808 18.65 -8.65 -18.94
C ASN A 808 19.68 -7.58 -19.32
N PHE A 809 20.97 -7.94 -19.20
CA PHE A 809 22.08 -7.01 -19.43
C PHE A 809 22.36 -6.77 -20.92
N ILE A 810 22.99 -5.65 -21.19
CA ILE A 810 23.46 -5.20 -22.49
C ILE A 810 24.97 -5.44 -22.56
N MET A 811 25.46 -6.08 -23.63
CA MET A 811 26.88 -6.30 -23.85
C MET A 811 27.30 -5.63 -25.17
N VAL A 812 28.35 -4.83 -25.09
CA VAL A 812 28.94 -4.15 -26.25
C VAL A 812 30.43 -4.38 -26.24
N GLY A 813 31.00 -4.65 -27.41
CA GLY A 813 32.45 -4.85 -27.58
C GLY A 813 32.79 -5.92 -28.60
N ASP A 814 34.08 -6.25 -28.67
CA ASP A 814 34.62 -7.21 -29.63
C ASP A 814 35.40 -8.33 -28.91
N ALA A 815 35.28 -9.56 -29.43
CA ALA A 815 36.15 -10.65 -29.10
C ALA A 815 36.88 -11.10 -30.36
N ASN A 816 38.20 -11.22 -30.30
CA ASN A 816 39.07 -11.59 -31.41
C ASN A 816 39.73 -12.94 -31.12
N LEU A 817 39.75 -13.80 -32.10
CA LEU A 817 40.36 -15.12 -32.03
C LEU A 817 41.85 -15.02 -31.78
N ILE A 818 42.34 -15.84 -30.84
CA ILE A 818 43.76 -16.06 -30.63
C ILE A 818 44.21 -17.37 -31.29
N ARG A 819 43.48 -18.44 -31.01
CA ARG A 819 43.68 -19.78 -31.63
C ARG A 819 42.49 -20.66 -31.33
N GLY A 820 42.32 -21.69 -32.13
CA GLY A 820 41.30 -22.70 -31.87
C GLY A 820 41.08 -23.66 -32.97
N ASN A 821 40.19 -24.60 -32.73
CA ASN A 821 39.77 -25.57 -33.72
C ASN A 821 38.24 -25.65 -33.74
N TYR A 822 37.73 -25.94 -34.90
CA TYR A 822 36.33 -26.30 -35.09
C TYR A 822 36.25 -27.74 -35.56
N THR A 823 35.50 -28.59 -34.90
CA THR A 823 35.29 -30.00 -35.31
C THR A 823 33.93 -30.14 -35.96
N PHE A 824 33.93 -30.40 -37.24
CA PHE A 824 32.71 -30.64 -38.03
C PHE A 824 32.71 -32.08 -38.55
N ALA A 825 31.66 -32.85 -38.19
CA ALA A 825 31.50 -34.25 -38.59
C ALA A 825 32.75 -35.13 -38.40
N GLY A 826 33.45 -34.95 -37.27
CA GLY A 826 34.67 -35.70 -36.94
C GLY A 826 35.95 -35.19 -37.60
N ARG A 827 35.89 -34.18 -38.44
CA ARG A 827 37.05 -33.52 -39.04
C ARG A 827 37.37 -32.23 -38.28
N ARG A 828 38.68 -31.99 -38.08
CA ARG A 828 39.16 -30.81 -37.37
C ARG A 828 39.59 -29.73 -38.35
N PHE A 829 39.04 -28.54 -38.20
CA PHE A 829 39.40 -27.32 -38.92
C PHE A 829 40.14 -26.41 -37.95
N ARG A 830 41.25 -25.84 -38.37
CA ARG A 830 41.97 -24.84 -37.60
C ARG A 830 41.33 -23.49 -37.85
N LEU A 831 41.01 -22.74 -36.77
CA LEU A 831 40.53 -21.38 -36.90
C LEU A 831 41.68 -20.46 -37.29
N GLU A 832 41.56 -19.78 -38.42
CA GLU A 832 42.57 -18.84 -38.91
C GLU A 832 42.24 -17.39 -38.57
N ARG A 833 40.96 -17.04 -38.57
CA ARG A 833 40.44 -15.72 -38.26
C ARG A 833 39.13 -15.86 -37.55
N GLY A 834 38.89 -14.97 -36.54
CA GLY A 834 37.64 -14.93 -35.88
C GLY A 834 37.42 -13.58 -35.17
N ARG A 835 36.24 -13.02 -35.37
CA ARG A 835 35.75 -11.86 -34.68
C ARG A 835 34.30 -12.08 -34.28
N ILE A 836 34.01 -11.83 -33.01
CA ILE A 836 32.66 -11.86 -32.46
C ILE A 836 32.36 -10.44 -31.94
N ARG A 837 31.35 -9.80 -32.49
CA ARG A 837 30.99 -8.42 -32.13
C ARG A 837 29.66 -8.38 -31.42
N PHE A 838 29.68 -7.83 -30.21
CA PHE A 838 28.52 -7.57 -29.39
C PHE A 838 28.03 -6.12 -29.62
N VAL A 839 26.80 -5.97 -30.11
CA VAL A 839 26.24 -4.66 -30.51
C VAL A 839 25.17 -4.13 -29.62
N GLY A 840 24.98 -4.75 -28.44
CA GLY A 840 24.01 -4.28 -27.43
C GLY A 840 22.60 -4.85 -27.57
N ASN A 841 22.41 -5.90 -28.34
CA ASN A 841 21.11 -6.55 -28.51
C ASN A 841 20.64 -7.22 -27.20
N GLN A 842 19.35 -7.23 -26.97
CA GLN A 842 18.68 -7.93 -25.89
C GLN A 842 17.63 -8.90 -26.42
N PRO A 843 17.72 -10.21 -26.11
CA PRO A 843 18.82 -10.89 -25.43
C PRO A 843 20.14 -10.79 -26.20
N VAL A 844 21.28 -11.03 -25.53
CA VAL A 844 22.60 -10.95 -26.12
C VAL A 844 22.70 -11.86 -27.33
N ASN A 845 22.93 -11.30 -28.51
CA ASN A 845 23.06 -12.02 -29.81
C ASN A 845 24.17 -11.37 -30.64
N PRO A 846 25.41 -11.88 -30.53
CA PRO A 846 26.55 -11.28 -31.20
C PRO A 846 26.56 -11.56 -32.72
N ILE A 847 27.24 -10.70 -33.45
CA ILE A 847 27.57 -10.90 -34.87
C ILE A 847 28.85 -11.73 -34.94
N LEU A 848 28.85 -12.77 -35.80
CA LEU A 848 29.93 -13.70 -35.99
C LEU A 848 30.63 -13.43 -37.33
N ASP A 849 31.96 -13.51 -37.33
CA ASP A 849 32.83 -13.50 -38.52
C ASP A 849 34.03 -14.42 -38.22
N ILE A 850 33.91 -15.69 -38.56
CA ILE A 850 34.87 -16.73 -38.19
C ILE A 850 35.23 -17.52 -39.43
N GLU A 851 36.53 -17.75 -39.62
CA GLU A 851 37.09 -18.52 -40.73
C GLU A 851 37.93 -19.68 -40.19
N ALA A 852 37.69 -20.88 -40.72
CA ALA A 852 38.40 -22.08 -40.31
C ALA A 852 38.85 -22.87 -41.52
N GLU A 853 40.08 -23.40 -41.51
CA GLU A 853 40.67 -24.18 -42.61
C GLU A 853 41.02 -25.60 -42.20
N ALA A 854 40.88 -26.49 -43.13
CA ALA A 854 41.42 -27.86 -43.06
C ALA A 854 42.13 -28.24 -44.36
N ASN A 855 43.35 -28.68 -44.17
CA ASN A 855 44.13 -29.25 -45.32
C ASN A 855 43.79 -30.72 -45.45
N LEU A 856 43.14 -31.05 -46.56
CA LEU A 856 42.83 -32.42 -46.99
C LEU A 856 43.70 -32.82 -48.12
N THR A 857 43.85 -34.12 -48.36
CA THR A 857 44.71 -34.63 -49.45
C THR A 857 44.28 -34.11 -50.85
N GLY A 858 45.02 -33.10 -51.34
CA GLY A 858 44.73 -32.45 -52.61
C GLY A 858 43.61 -31.39 -52.60
N LEU A 859 43.21 -30.94 -51.43
CA LEU A 859 42.13 -29.97 -51.22
C LEU A 859 42.30 -29.14 -49.92
N ASN A 860 42.30 -27.83 -50.06
CA ASN A 860 42.19 -26.95 -48.93
C ASN A 860 40.72 -26.52 -48.79
N ALA A 861 40.07 -26.92 -47.67
CA ALA A 861 38.69 -26.58 -47.38
C ALA A 861 38.62 -25.47 -46.33
N THR A 862 37.84 -24.44 -46.60
CA THR A 862 37.61 -23.31 -45.71
C THR A 862 36.13 -23.26 -45.30
N ILE A 863 35.85 -23.08 -44.00
CA ILE A 863 34.54 -22.83 -43.43
C ILE A 863 34.48 -21.36 -43.01
N ASN A 864 33.48 -20.65 -43.56
CA ASN A 864 33.15 -19.29 -43.14
C ASN A 864 31.85 -19.31 -42.33
N VAL A 865 31.88 -18.82 -41.12
CA VAL A 865 30.71 -18.66 -40.24
C VAL A 865 30.45 -17.18 -40.08
N THR A 866 29.31 -16.73 -40.60
CA THR A 866 28.84 -15.34 -40.53
C THR A 866 27.44 -15.30 -39.91
N GLY A 867 26.81 -14.15 -39.92
CA GLY A 867 25.47 -13.97 -39.31
C GLY A 867 25.49 -13.68 -37.82
N THR A 868 24.48 -14.13 -37.08
CA THR A 868 24.37 -13.90 -35.64
C THR A 868 24.51 -15.18 -34.82
N GLY A 869 24.81 -15.07 -33.56
CA GLY A 869 24.97 -16.22 -32.66
C GLY A 869 23.75 -17.15 -32.59
N ASN A 870 22.54 -16.62 -32.78
CA ASN A 870 21.31 -17.39 -32.81
C ASN A 870 20.96 -17.92 -34.23
N GLN A 871 21.49 -17.30 -35.27
CA GLN A 871 21.28 -17.67 -36.68
C GLN A 871 22.61 -17.56 -37.41
N PRO A 872 23.54 -18.49 -37.18
CA PRO A 872 24.81 -18.52 -37.91
C PRO A 872 24.60 -19.02 -39.36
N GLU A 873 25.24 -18.35 -40.28
CA GLU A 873 25.32 -18.74 -41.69
C GLU A 873 26.67 -19.42 -41.97
N ILE A 874 26.66 -20.63 -42.42
CA ILE A 874 27.88 -21.42 -42.64
C ILE A 874 28.06 -21.64 -44.14
N ALA A 875 29.16 -21.15 -44.66
CA ALA A 875 29.54 -21.35 -46.04
C ALA A 875 30.84 -22.17 -46.15
N PHE A 876 30.89 -23.07 -47.10
CA PHE A 876 32.07 -23.88 -47.40
C PHE A 876 32.68 -23.45 -48.73
N THR A 877 33.97 -23.26 -48.76
CA THR A 877 34.74 -22.96 -49.95
C THR A 877 35.98 -23.84 -50.00
N SER A 878 36.63 -23.99 -51.19
CA SER A 878 37.83 -24.79 -51.29
C SER A 878 38.75 -24.33 -52.40
N ILE A 879 40.04 -24.76 -52.31
CA ILE A 879 41.05 -24.59 -53.32
C ILE A 879 41.62 -26.01 -53.68
N PRO A 880 41.45 -26.53 -54.92
CA PRO A 880 40.67 -25.96 -56.01
C PRO A 880 39.17 -25.87 -55.71
N ALA A 881 38.46 -24.95 -56.37
CA ALA A 881 37.02 -24.74 -56.17
C ALA A 881 36.21 -25.96 -56.61
N LEU A 882 35.38 -26.48 -55.73
CA LEU A 882 34.48 -27.61 -55.95
C LEU A 882 33.02 -27.17 -55.66
N PRO A 883 32.03 -27.79 -56.30
CA PRO A 883 30.64 -27.67 -55.90
C PRO A 883 30.46 -28.02 -54.41
N GLN A 884 29.49 -27.36 -53.73
CA GLN A 884 29.33 -27.47 -52.28
C GLN A 884 29.06 -28.90 -51.80
N ASP A 885 28.28 -29.65 -52.52
CA ASP A 885 27.95 -31.04 -52.22
C ASP A 885 29.21 -31.99 -52.47
N GLU A 886 30.01 -31.81 -53.47
CA GLU A 886 31.27 -32.52 -53.68
C GLU A 886 32.31 -32.14 -52.62
N LEU A 887 32.41 -30.87 -52.29
CA LEU A 887 33.30 -30.39 -51.25
C LEU A 887 32.93 -31.00 -49.90
N LEU A 888 31.64 -31.01 -49.56
CA LEU A 888 31.15 -31.59 -48.27
C LEU A 888 31.38 -33.11 -48.25
N SER A 889 31.19 -33.81 -49.39
CA SER A 889 31.52 -35.23 -49.53
C SER A 889 32.98 -35.50 -49.18
N ARG A 890 33.91 -34.75 -49.78
CA ARG A 890 35.34 -34.90 -49.50
C ARG A 890 35.75 -34.51 -48.13
N VAL A 891 35.13 -33.48 -47.60
CA VAL A 891 35.34 -33.02 -46.17
C VAL A 891 34.87 -34.06 -45.18
N LEU A 892 33.65 -34.59 -45.35
CA LEU A 892 33.04 -35.53 -44.42
C LEU A 892 33.63 -36.95 -44.53
N PHE A 893 33.80 -37.48 -45.80
CA PHE A 893 34.08 -38.88 -46.03
C PHE A 893 35.45 -39.10 -46.67
N GLY A 894 36.08 -38.08 -47.20
CA GLY A 894 37.36 -38.20 -47.92
C GLY A 894 37.21 -38.77 -49.27
N ALA A 895 35.99 -38.87 -49.81
CA ALA A 895 35.66 -39.49 -51.11
C ALA A 895 34.80 -38.56 -51.96
N SER A 896 34.82 -38.76 -53.30
CA SER A 896 33.90 -38.07 -54.20
C SER A 896 32.46 -38.52 -53.98
N ILE A 897 31.49 -37.65 -54.33
CA ILE A 897 30.05 -37.95 -54.18
C ILE A 897 29.66 -39.20 -54.98
N ALA A 898 30.37 -39.47 -56.00
CA ALA A 898 30.15 -40.67 -56.84
C ALA A 898 30.57 -41.98 -56.14
N ASP A 899 31.47 -41.93 -55.19
CA ASP A 899 32.06 -43.09 -54.51
C ASP A 899 31.44 -43.30 -53.08
N LEU A 900 30.40 -42.51 -52.69
CA LEU A 900 29.80 -42.65 -51.43
C LEU A 900 28.96 -43.91 -51.27
N SER A 901 29.01 -44.53 -50.09
CA SER A 901 28.06 -45.54 -49.72
C SER A 901 26.66 -44.92 -49.44
N ALA A 902 25.61 -45.77 -49.48
CA ALA A 902 24.26 -45.28 -49.24
C ALA A 902 24.07 -44.56 -47.86
N PRO A 903 24.67 -45.03 -46.73
CA PRO A 903 24.66 -44.27 -45.44
C PRO A 903 25.38 -42.92 -45.54
N GLU A 904 26.51 -42.86 -46.24
CA GLU A 904 27.28 -41.63 -46.41
C GLU A 904 26.53 -40.60 -47.28
N ALA A 905 25.81 -41.08 -48.34
CA ALA A 905 24.96 -40.22 -49.15
C ALA A 905 23.77 -39.61 -48.37
N VAL A 906 23.12 -40.41 -47.52
CA VAL A 906 22.05 -39.90 -46.61
C VAL A 906 22.60 -38.87 -45.62
N GLN A 907 23.78 -39.10 -45.12
CA GLN A 907 24.46 -38.20 -44.21
C GLN A 907 24.88 -36.88 -44.92
N LEU A 908 25.38 -36.96 -46.14
CA LEU A 908 25.66 -35.78 -46.93
C LEU A 908 24.42 -34.96 -47.23
N ALA A 909 23.32 -35.64 -47.61
CA ALA A 909 22.04 -34.96 -47.86
C ALA A 909 21.53 -34.27 -46.62
N ALA A 910 21.68 -34.89 -45.44
CA ALA A 910 21.34 -34.28 -44.15
C ALA A 910 22.19 -33.08 -43.81
N ALA A 911 23.50 -33.15 -44.07
CA ALA A 911 24.43 -32.05 -43.86
C ALA A 911 24.09 -30.85 -44.77
N VAL A 912 23.81 -31.09 -46.04
CA VAL A 912 23.39 -30.05 -47.00
C VAL A 912 22.05 -29.43 -46.62
N ALA A 913 21.08 -30.23 -46.22
CA ALA A 913 19.76 -29.74 -45.77
C ALA A 913 19.86 -28.87 -44.52
N SER A 914 20.74 -29.22 -43.58
CA SER A 914 20.94 -28.43 -42.35
C SER A 914 21.61 -27.08 -42.58
N LEU A 915 22.51 -27.03 -43.56
CA LEU A 915 23.18 -25.78 -43.98
C LEU A 915 22.17 -24.81 -44.64
N ASN A 916 21.24 -25.34 -45.42
CA ASN A 916 20.25 -24.54 -46.17
C ASN A 916 19.08 -24.09 -45.30
N SER A 917 18.81 -24.74 -44.16
CA SER A 917 17.69 -24.42 -43.24
C SER A 917 18.02 -23.42 -42.16
N GLY A 918 19.26 -22.91 -42.08
CA GLY A 918 19.68 -21.93 -41.08
C GLY A 918 19.67 -22.44 -39.63
N GLY A 919 19.64 -23.74 -39.44
CA GLY A 919 19.34 -24.36 -38.13
C GLY A 919 20.56 -24.95 -37.44
N GLY A 920 21.47 -24.15 -36.96
CA GLY A 920 22.46 -24.54 -35.96
C GLY A 920 23.57 -25.52 -36.37
N LEU A 921 24.63 -25.59 -35.60
CA LEU A 921 25.87 -26.36 -35.82
C LEU A 921 25.75 -27.89 -35.57
N ASP A 922 24.55 -28.48 -35.46
CA ASP A 922 24.37 -29.93 -35.23
C ASP A 922 23.37 -30.57 -36.18
N PRO A 923 23.84 -30.88 -37.44
CA PRO A 923 23.00 -31.44 -38.49
C PRO A 923 22.43 -32.83 -38.16
N ILE A 924 23.16 -33.64 -37.39
CA ILE A 924 22.75 -35.01 -37.06
C ILE A 924 21.56 -34.99 -36.08
N ASN A 925 21.56 -34.11 -35.12
CA ASN A 925 20.45 -33.99 -34.21
C ASN A 925 19.18 -33.42 -34.83
N GLN A 926 19.34 -32.58 -35.85
CA GLN A 926 18.18 -32.06 -36.59
C GLN A 926 17.56 -33.15 -37.46
N LEU A 927 18.37 -33.93 -38.18
CA LEU A 927 17.89 -35.10 -38.93
C LEU A 927 17.20 -36.10 -37.98
N ARG A 928 17.81 -36.41 -36.86
CA ARG A 928 17.24 -37.28 -35.84
C ARG A 928 15.82 -36.85 -35.44
N LYS A 929 15.63 -35.56 -35.15
CA LYS A 929 14.34 -34.97 -34.82
C LYS A 929 13.35 -35.00 -35.96
N ALA A 930 13.79 -34.68 -37.18
CA ALA A 930 12.93 -34.64 -38.35
C ALA A 930 12.37 -36.03 -38.73
N VAL A 931 13.16 -37.10 -38.51
CA VAL A 931 12.75 -38.50 -38.77
C VAL A 931 12.06 -39.15 -37.54
N GLY A 932 11.99 -38.47 -36.42
CA GLY A 932 11.32 -38.95 -35.22
C GLY A 932 12.07 -40.10 -34.51
N LEU A 933 13.40 -40.12 -34.61
CA LEU A 933 14.27 -41.06 -33.92
C LEU A 933 14.72 -40.52 -32.58
N ASP A 934 14.90 -41.43 -31.61
CA ASP A 934 15.43 -41.04 -30.27
C ASP A 934 16.96 -41.00 -30.27
N ARG A 935 17.61 -41.86 -31.06
CA ARG A 935 19.08 -41.84 -31.28
C ARG A 935 19.40 -42.02 -32.76
N LEU A 936 20.37 -41.28 -33.23
CA LEU A 936 20.99 -41.45 -34.55
C LEU A 936 22.49 -41.26 -34.34
N ARG A 937 23.27 -42.30 -34.65
CA ARG A 937 24.72 -42.36 -34.48
C ARG A 937 25.40 -42.86 -35.72
N ILE A 938 26.61 -42.37 -35.97
CA ILE A 938 27.51 -42.92 -36.94
C ILE A 938 28.55 -43.73 -36.20
N LEU A 939 28.69 -44.96 -36.55
CA LEU A 939 29.64 -45.85 -35.98
C LEU A 939 30.83 -45.97 -36.94
N PRO A 940 32.09 -45.84 -36.48
CA PRO A 940 33.27 -46.03 -37.31
C PRO A 940 33.34 -47.48 -37.83
N SER A 941 34.10 -47.70 -38.87
CA SER A 941 34.36 -49.05 -39.35
C SER A 941 35.03 -49.87 -38.27
N ASP A 942 34.55 -51.07 -38.08
CA ASP A 942 35.07 -52.03 -37.09
C ASP A 942 35.56 -53.27 -37.78
N THR A 943 36.87 -53.51 -37.78
CA THR A 943 37.53 -54.66 -38.38
C THR A 943 37.17 -55.98 -37.70
N ASP A 944 36.80 -55.93 -36.39
CA ASP A 944 36.44 -57.15 -35.67
C ASP A 944 35.04 -57.63 -36.00
N THR A 945 34.15 -56.79 -36.39
CA THR A 945 32.81 -57.12 -36.83
C THR A 945 32.69 -57.22 -38.34
N GLY A 946 33.70 -56.74 -39.06
CA GLY A 946 33.68 -56.70 -40.54
C GLY A 946 32.73 -55.66 -41.12
N SER A 947 32.33 -54.69 -40.27
CA SER A 947 31.39 -53.62 -40.64
C SER A 947 32.21 -52.39 -41.16
N GLY A 948 31.78 -51.80 -42.29
CA GLY A 948 32.17 -50.47 -42.69
C GLY A 948 31.61 -49.41 -41.79
N THR A 949 31.90 -48.12 -42.05
CA THR A 949 31.23 -47.00 -41.36
C THR A 949 29.72 -47.20 -41.48
N SER A 950 29.04 -47.27 -40.33
CA SER A 950 27.64 -47.69 -40.25
C SER A 950 26.80 -46.60 -39.63
N ILE A 951 25.53 -46.50 -40.05
CA ILE A 951 24.49 -45.66 -39.37
C ILE A 951 23.73 -46.56 -38.39
N ALA A 952 23.61 -46.10 -37.17
CA ALA A 952 22.79 -46.69 -36.15
C ALA A 952 21.60 -45.76 -35.85
N ALA A 953 20.38 -46.20 -36.17
CA ALA A 953 19.14 -45.47 -36.00
C ALA A 953 18.26 -46.20 -34.99
N GLY A 954 17.90 -45.54 -33.91
CA GLY A 954 17.18 -46.21 -32.83
C GLY A 954 16.05 -45.38 -32.20
N LYS A 955 15.07 -46.13 -31.69
CA LYS A 955 13.87 -45.59 -31.05
C LYS A 955 13.46 -46.40 -29.79
N TYR A 956 12.98 -45.70 -28.77
CA TYR A 956 12.35 -46.33 -27.60
C TYR A 956 10.94 -46.79 -28.01
N ILE A 957 10.73 -48.10 -28.00
CA ILE A 957 9.42 -48.72 -28.22
C ILE A 957 8.57 -48.61 -26.95
N THR A 958 9.21 -48.75 -25.79
CA THR A 958 8.63 -48.47 -24.48
C THR A 958 9.64 -47.73 -23.61
N ARG A 959 9.26 -47.28 -22.43
CA ARG A 959 10.17 -46.62 -21.47
C ARG A 959 11.40 -47.44 -21.06
N ARG A 960 11.39 -48.78 -21.34
CA ARG A 960 12.45 -49.72 -20.96
C ARG A 960 13.03 -50.52 -22.12
N VAL A 961 12.44 -50.44 -23.31
CA VAL A 961 12.85 -51.18 -24.48
C VAL A 961 13.28 -50.20 -25.57
N TYR A 962 14.54 -50.28 -25.97
CA TYR A 962 15.13 -49.51 -27.04
C TYR A 962 15.56 -50.44 -28.19
N VAL A 963 15.22 -50.13 -29.42
CA VAL A 963 15.59 -50.88 -30.64
C VAL A 963 16.42 -49.98 -31.52
N GLU A 964 17.55 -50.48 -31.94
CA GLU A 964 18.46 -49.80 -32.88
C GLU A 964 18.77 -50.68 -34.09
N LEU A 965 18.63 -50.12 -35.26
CA LEU A 965 19.04 -50.72 -36.53
C LEU A 965 20.39 -50.13 -36.97
N ILE A 966 21.35 -50.98 -37.28
CA ILE A 966 22.70 -50.60 -37.68
C ILE A 966 22.92 -51.13 -39.08
N THR A 967 23.39 -50.29 -40.00
CA THR A 967 23.72 -50.74 -41.38
C THR A 967 24.86 -49.91 -41.96
N ASP A 968 25.75 -50.59 -42.72
CA ASP A 968 26.83 -49.93 -43.46
C ASP A 968 26.48 -49.74 -44.96
N GLY A 969 25.28 -50.27 -45.41
CA GLY A 969 24.83 -50.16 -46.75
C GLY A 969 25.68 -51.02 -47.80
N LYS A 970 26.70 -51.73 -47.29
CA LYS A 970 27.61 -52.56 -48.12
C LYS A 970 27.52 -54.07 -47.84
N GLY A 971 26.49 -54.46 -47.02
CA GLY A 971 26.21 -55.86 -46.70
C GLY A 971 26.13 -56.18 -45.26
N TYR A 972 26.61 -55.32 -44.39
CA TYR A 972 26.43 -55.45 -42.94
C TYR A 972 25.14 -54.74 -42.45
N SER A 973 24.29 -55.50 -41.75
CA SER A 973 23.16 -54.99 -41.04
C SER A 973 23.03 -55.70 -39.71
N ALA A 974 22.71 -54.98 -38.65
CA ALA A 974 22.48 -55.54 -37.33
C ALA A 974 21.28 -54.88 -36.67
N THR A 975 20.56 -55.66 -35.85
CA THR A 975 19.51 -55.15 -34.97
C THR A 975 19.95 -55.33 -33.53
N GLN A 976 19.95 -54.25 -32.79
CA GLN A 976 20.30 -54.21 -31.38
C GLN A 976 19.04 -53.93 -30.59
N LEU A 977 18.76 -54.76 -29.58
CA LEU A 977 17.71 -54.60 -28.60
C LEU A 977 18.34 -54.30 -27.27
N GLU A 978 17.98 -53.19 -26.65
CA GLU A 978 18.38 -52.85 -25.30
C GLU A 978 17.16 -52.90 -24.37
N PHE A 979 17.26 -53.72 -23.30
CA PHE A 979 16.26 -53.79 -22.26
C PHE A 979 16.81 -53.21 -20.97
N GLN A 980 16.25 -52.09 -20.50
CA GLN A 980 16.68 -51.40 -19.31
C GLN A 980 15.99 -52.00 -18.06
N ILE A 981 16.75 -52.67 -17.22
CA ILE A 981 16.28 -53.29 -15.98
C ILE A 981 16.15 -52.20 -14.89
N THR A 982 17.20 -51.40 -14.75
CA THR A 982 17.23 -50.25 -13.83
C THR A 982 17.80 -49.02 -14.56
N ARG A 983 17.86 -47.84 -13.94
CA ARG A 983 18.45 -46.61 -14.51
C ARG A 983 19.94 -46.78 -14.85
N TRP A 984 20.64 -47.72 -14.26
CA TRP A 984 22.06 -47.97 -14.36
C TRP A 984 22.42 -49.33 -14.91
N LEU A 985 21.44 -50.23 -15.16
CA LEU A 985 21.68 -51.60 -15.64
C LEU A 985 20.76 -51.87 -16.82
N SER A 986 21.36 -52.27 -17.96
CA SER A 986 20.64 -52.72 -19.14
C SER A 986 21.29 -54.00 -19.76
N ILE A 987 20.48 -54.80 -20.44
CA ILE A 987 20.91 -55.94 -21.26
C ILE A 987 20.74 -55.52 -22.70
N LEU A 988 21.79 -55.76 -23.46
CA LEU A 988 21.86 -55.48 -24.88
C LEU A 988 22.02 -56.79 -25.66
N SER A 989 21.15 -57.05 -26.63
CA SER A 989 21.28 -58.16 -27.55
C SER A 989 21.43 -57.63 -28.99
N THR A 990 22.43 -58.12 -29.69
CA THR A 990 22.69 -57.65 -31.06
C THR A 990 22.72 -58.89 -31.99
N ILE A 991 22.00 -58.85 -33.09
CA ILE A 991 21.96 -59.89 -34.15
C ILE A 991 22.34 -59.23 -35.43
N SER A 992 23.34 -59.79 -36.13
CA SER A 992 23.83 -59.22 -37.38
C SER A 992 23.67 -60.20 -38.60
N THR A 993 23.67 -59.64 -39.82
CA THR A 993 23.57 -60.39 -41.06
C THR A 993 24.78 -61.29 -41.34
N LEU A 994 25.91 -61.09 -40.68
CA LEU A 994 27.09 -61.89 -40.72
C LEU A 994 27.05 -63.13 -39.83
N GLY A 995 25.83 -63.44 -39.24
CA GLY A 995 25.61 -64.58 -38.39
C GLY A 995 26.17 -64.46 -36.99
N ARG A 996 26.65 -63.28 -36.56
CA ARG A 996 27.15 -63.02 -35.24
C ARG A 996 26.02 -62.59 -34.31
N GLN A 997 25.95 -63.15 -33.16
CA GLN A 997 25.01 -62.80 -32.09
C GLN A 997 25.80 -62.47 -30.83
N SER A 998 25.42 -61.40 -30.14
CA SER A 998 26.05 -61.03 -28.87
C SER A 998 24.98 -60.64 -27.86
N ALA A 999 25.22 -60.96 -26.63
CA ALA A 999 24.45 -60.51 -25.49
C ALA A 999 25.42 -59.85 -24.49
N ASN A 1000 25.19 -58.60 -24.19
CA ASN A 1000 26.05 -57.80 -23.33
C ASN A 1000 25.23 -57.19 -22.18
N VAL A 1001 25.87 -57.04 -21.01
CA VAL A 1001 25.32 -56.29 -19.89
C VAL A 1001 26.00 -54.96 -19.81
N ARG A 1002 25.23 -53.86 -19.85
CA ARG A 1002 25.75 -52.50 -19.72
C ARG A 1002 25.45 -52.01 -18.32
N ILE A 1003 26.48 -51.56 -17.62
CA ILE A 1003 26.38 -50.83 -16.38
C ILE A 1003 26.81 -49.39 -16.68
N SER A 1004 25.90 -48.42 -16.49
CA SER A 1004 26.17 -47.01 -16.64
C SER A 1004 25.84 -46.26 -15.37
N LYS A 1005 26.75 -45.47 -14.85
CA LYS A 1005 26.53 -44.63 -13.70
C LYS A 1005 26.75 -43.16 -14.12
N ASP A 1006 25.69 -42.39 -14.09
CA ASP A 1006 25.80 -40.92 -14.27
C ASP A 1006 26.29 -40.34 -12.97
N TYR A 1007 27.34 -39.55 -13.01
CA TYR A 1007 27.89 -38.82 -11.88
C TYR A 1007 27.32 -37.41 -11.84
#